data_d9627a3956c63c41cbfeb2378f931f68
#
_entry.id   d9627a3956c63c41cbfeb2378f931f68
#
_cell.length_a   1.000
_cell.length_b   1.000
_cell.length_c   1.000
_cell.angle_alpha   90.00
_cell.angle_beta   90.00
_cell.angle_gamma   90.00
#
_symmetry.space_group_name_H-M   'P 1'
#
loop_
_entity.id
_entity.type
_entity.pdbx_description
1 polymer ?
#
loop_
_entity_poly.entity_id
_entity_poly.type
_entity_poly.pdbx_seq_one_letter_code
_entity_poly.pdbx_strand_id
1 'polypeptide(L)'
;TAVECRYLLGHEADAVTPNGFEDDFVWQGDDYRVKREEARTALIAVAEACLGRKLQDDPLIVGTSGRYEFRNKGLDVLLEGMKRLAGLERLEREVVLYVMVPAANRGARADLQKHLQDPSQPIDGSQWPWATHYLENMQWDPIVRAIDGSPLADPASKVHVIFVPSYLDDRDGIFGKSYYELLVGMDLTLFPSYYEPWGYTPLESIAFSVPTVTTTLAGFGLWIDRREEHPGVAVLCREDGNDDEVASALADAVLRFSQLDAARVEEMRRAAGVLSKEALWSRLFEAYEEAYALALDNADVRMNHVASNATPLPEQQVKLVHQALRPERPEWNRMMVEKNLPERLRPLEELAHNLWWCWNPGARDLFEEIDPDLWNRSERNPIAFLDLLTINRLKELERDESFLASLDAVYAQFKSYMSEKPDPATPKIAYFSMEYGLHASLKIYSGGLGILAGDYLKEASDKNVPMVAVGLLYRYGYFTQKLSAQGAQEATYEAQNFSKLPIEPVRDAVGNWATVTIPLPGRTLTARIWLCRVGRTDLYLLDADYEANLEEDRRVTHYLYGGDWENRLKQEILLGIGGVRALQSLHIAQDISHCNEGHAAFLGLERIRNLVLRRRLTFSEALEIVRSSSLFTTHTPVPAGHDAFPEAMIRQYLSHYPEELGIGWAQFIGLGRVNPEDPNEKFSMSVLACNLSQEVNGVSWLHGEVSKEILGNLWPGYFKNELHIGYVTNGVHFPTWTATRLRRLYARYFPEGFGGHEYRISEWKKVYDIPDEDLWRERLVLKEKLVR
;
A
#
# COMPACT_ATOMS: atom_id res chain seq x y z
N THR A 1 23.36 10.20 -8.44
CA THR A 1 23.03 8.76 -8.60
C THR A 1 24.10 8.03 -9.41
N ALA A 2 24.49 8.47 -10.62
CA ALA A 2 25.54 7.77 -11.39
C ALA A 2 26.89 7.71 -10.65
N VAL A 3 27.29 8.81 -10.00
CA VAL A 3 28.49 8.84 -9.14
C VAL A 3 28.36 7.91 -7.95
N GLU A 4 27.19 7.86 -7.33
CA GLU A 4 26.89 6.94 -6.21
C GLU A 4 26.92 5.48 -6.65
N CYS A 5 26.37 5.15 -7.83
CA CYS A 5 26.48 3.80 -8.39
C CYS A 5 27.94 3.36 -8.49
N ARG A 6 28.82 4.23 -8.96
CA ARG A 6 30.26 3.95 -9.05
C ARG A 6 30.88 3.65 -7.67
N TYR A 7 30.54 4.45 -6.65
CA TYR A 7 31.11 4.29 -5.31
C TYR A 7 30.48 3.15 -4.52
N LEU A 8 29.16 3.00 -4.56
CA LEU A 8 28.42 2.03 -3.74
C LEU A 8 28.38 0.64 -4.37
N LEU A 9 28.29 0.56 -5.71
CA LEU A 9 28.17 -0.71 -6.43
C LEU A 9 29.48 -1.16 -7.06
N GLY A 10 30.51 -0.29 -7.08
CA GLY A 10 31.79 -0.55 -7.76
C GLY A 10 31.69 -0.63 -9.28
N HIS A 11 30.58 -0.15 -9.83
CA HIS A 11 30.25 -0.18 -11.26
C HIS A 11 29.82 1.21 -11.74
N GLU A 12 30.31 1.62 -12.89
CA GLU A 12 29.80 2.83 -13.55
C GLU A 12 28.39 2.53 -14.13
N ALA A 13 27.54 3.54 -14.14
CA ALA A 13 26.25 3.44 -14.83
C ALA A 13 26.50 3.43 -16.35
N ASP A 14 25.94 2.47 -17.07
CA ASP A 14 26.09 2.32 -18.52
C ASP A 14 25.45 3.47 -19.27
N ALA A 15 24.38 4.05 -18.73
CA ALA A 15 23.71 5.23 -19.27
C ALA A 15 23.20 6.12 -18.12
N VAL A 16 23.10 7.42 -18.39
CA VAL A 16 22.51 8.40 -17.48
C VAL A 16 21.30 9.03 -18.18
N THR A 17 20.12 8.79 -17.60
CA THR A 17 18.83 9.25 -18.15
C THR A 17 18.27 10.38 -17.27
N PRO A 18 18.49 11.67 -17.65
CA PRO A 18 17.95 12.79 -16.90
C PRO A 18 16.42 12.84 -17.00
N ASN A 19 15.76 13.29 -15.96
CA ASN A 19 14.31 13.45 -15.99
C ASN A 19 13.91 14.68 -16.82
N GLY A 20 12.97 14.50 -17.72
CA GLY A 20 12.39 15.59 -18.49
C GLY A 20 11.30 16.35 -17.72
N PHE A 21 10.83 17.40 -18.36
CA PHE A 21 9.81 18.33 -17.86
C PHE A 21 8.84 18.65 -19.00
N GLU A 22 7.58 18.91 -18.67
CA GLU A 22 6.57 19.44 -19.60
C GLU A 22 6.34 20.91 -19.32
N ASP A 23 6.16 21.72 -20.34
CA ASP A 23 6.00 23.16 -20.19
C ASP A 23 4.65 23.72 -20.70
N ASP A 24 3.67 22.85 -20.93
CA ASP A 24 2.34 23.22 -21.41
C ASP A 24 1.58 24.19 -20.49
N PHE A 25 1.94 24.21 -19.20
CA PHE A 25 1.33 25.09 -18.19
C PHE A 25 2.09 26.38 -17.93
N VAL A 26 3.18 26.62 -18.66
CA VAL A 26 3.99 27.82 -18.52
C VAL A 26 3.44 28.95 -19.39
N TRP A 27 3.07 30.07 -18.78
CA TRP A 27 2.54 31.24 -19.49
C TRP A 27 3.60 31.87 -20.39
N GLN A 28 3.16 32.42 -21.52
CA GLN A 28 4.03 33.05 -22.49
C GLN A 28 3.49 34.43 -22.95
N GLY A 29 4.35 35.24 -23.53
CA GLY A 29 3.97 36.53 -24.15
C GLY A 29 3.31 37.51 -23.16
N ASP A 30 2.16 38.04 -23.53
CA ASP A 30 1.44 39.03 -22.72
C ASP A 30 0.87 38.44 -21.44
N ASP A 31 0.41 37.18 -21.45
CA ASP A 31 -0.12 36.49 -20.26
C ASP A 31 0.96 36.33 -19.19
N TYR A 32 2.19 36.01 -19.58
CA TYR A 32 3.32 35.95 -18.67
C TYR A 32 3.55 37.30 -17.97
N ARG A 33 3.51 38.41 -18.71
CA ARG A 33 3.70 39.74 -18.14
C ARG A 33 2.61 40.12 -17.13
N VAL A 34 1.36 39.86 -17.50
CA VAL A 34 0.21 40.11 -16.62
C VAL A 34 0.33 39.28 -15.32
N LYS A 35 0.58 37.97 -15.47
CA LYS A 35 0.71 37.07 -14.34
C LYS A 35 1.87 37.46 -13.43
N ARG A 36 3.00 37.88 -14.02
CA ARG A 36 4.16 38.36 -13.23
C ARG A 36 3.84 39.61 -12.41
N GLU A 37 3.13 40.57 -12.98
CA GLU A 37 2.75 41.80 -12.29
C GLU A 37 1.76 41.53 -11.15
N GLU A 38 0.76 40.69 -11.40
CA GLU A 38 -0.18 40.23 -10.37
C GLU A 38 0.51 39.50 -9.24
N ALA A 39 1.42 38.58 -9.55
CA ALA A 39 2.17 37.81 -8.55
C ALA A 39 3.08 38.73 -7.72
N ARG A 40 3.81 39.64 -8.38
CA ARG A 40 4.71 40.57 -7.71
C ARG A 40 3.93 41.47 -6.75
N THR A 41 2.79 41.97 -7.21
CA THR A 41 1.90 42.80 -6.37
C THR A 41 1.46 42.03 -5.13
N ALA A 42 1.03 40.79 -5.29
CA ALA A 42 0.59 39.95 -4.17
C ALA A 42 1.74 39.65 -3.18
N LEU A 43 2.92 39.29 -3.71
CA LEU A 43 4.11 39.04 -2.87
C LEU A 43 4.49 40.28 -2.07
N ILE A 44 4.58 41.46 -2.70
CA ILE A 44 4.90 42.71 -2.03
C ILE A 44 3.85 43.05 -0.95
N ALA A 45 2.56 42.93 -1.26
CA ALA A 45 1.49 43.20 -0.33
C ALA A 45 1.56 42.33 0.95
N VAL A 46 1.82 41.03 0.79
CA VAL A 46 1.98 40.12 1.94
C VAL A 46 3.23 40.43 2.74
N ALA A 47 4.35 40.74 2.08
CA ALA A 47 5.58 41.14 2.79
C ALA A 47 5.37 42.41 3.59
N GLU A 48 4.80 43.47 3.01
CA GLU A 48 4.50 44.75 3.67
C GLU A 48 3.57 44.55 4.86
N ALA A 49 2.53 43.72 4.70
CA ALA A 49 1.61 43.41 5.78
C ALA A 49 2.31 42.67 6.93
N CYS A 50 3.16 41.67 6.60
CA CYS A 50 3.96 40.98 7.61
C CYS A 50 4.96 41.90 8.35
N LEU A 51 5.59 42.82 7.64
CA LEU A 51 6.57 43.75 8.19
C LEU A 51 5.93 44.96 8.89
N GLY A 52 4.63 45.19 8.69
CA GLY A 52 3.92 46.38 9.23
C GLY A 52 4.40 47.69 8.65
N ARG A 53 5.07 47.70 7.50
CA ARG A 53 5.59 48.90 6.82
C ARG A 53 5.69 48.68 5.29
N LYS A 54 5.82 49.81 4.58
CA LYS A 54 6.09 49.74 3.15
C LYS A 54 7.55 49.35 2.89
N LEU A 55 7.74 48.51 1.86
CA LEU A 55 9.06 48.21 1.31
C LEU A 55 9.60 49.39 0.51
N GLN A 56 10.91 49.40 0.25
CA GLN A 56 11.52 50.36 -0.68
C GLN A 56 10.97 50.18 -2.09
N ASP A 57 11.12 51.18 -2.95
CA ASP A 57 10.78 51.08 -4.34
C ASP A 57 11.60 49.94 -4.99
N ASP A 58 10.92 49.05 -5.71
CA ASP A 58 11.48 47.91 -6.40
C ASP A 58 12.33 46.95 -5.51
N PRO A 59 11.74 46.30 -4.50
CA PRO A 59 12.44 45.30 -3.67
C PRO A 59 12.81 44.07 -4.49
N LEU A 60 13.90 43.40 -4.13
CA LEU A 60 14.29 42.13 -4.72
C LEU A 60 13.49 40.97 -4.07
N ILE A 61 12.64 40.34 -4.84
CA ILE A 61 11.83 39.18 -4.38
C ILE A 61 12.58 37.89 -4.71
N VAL A 62 13.00 37.19 -3.67
CA VAL A 62 13.72 35.91 -3.75
C VAL A 62 12.87 34.80 -3.18
N GLY A 63 12.95 33.60 -3.77
CA GLY A 63 12.16 32.47 -3.30
C GLY A 63 12.95 31.18 -3.14
N THR A 64 12.45 30.32 -2.27
CA THR A 64 12.78 28.90 -2.19
C THR A 64 11.52 28.10 -1.92
N SER A 65 11.44 26.89 -2.44
CA SER A 65 10.29 26.03 -2.30
C SER A 65 10.68 24.55 -2.29
N GLY A 66 9.75 23.69 -1.90
CA GLY A 66 9.94 22.26 -1.90
C GLY A 66 9.40 21.57 -0.65
N ARG A 67 9.77 20.32 -0.44
CA ARG A 67 9.42 19.59 0.80
C ARG A 67 10.14 20.18 2.00
N TYR A 68 9.49 20.14 3.15
CA TYR A 68 10.10 20.64 4.38
C TYR A 68 11.16 19.67 4.92
N GLU A 69 12.35 19.73 4.36
CA GLU A 69 13.53 18.96 4.76
C GLU A 69 14.67 19.95 5.08
N PHE A 70 14.72 20.43 6.32
CA PHE A 70 15.50 21.61 6.73
C PHE A 70 16.96 21.56 6.28
N ARG A 71 17.66 20.41 6.49
CA ARG A 71 19.05 20.22 6.06
C ARG A 71 19.17 19.75 4.63
N ASN A 72 18.36 18.78 4.24
CA ASN A 72 18.48 18.19 2.91
C ASN A 72 18.17 19.18 1.78
N LYS A 73 17.20 20.06 1.98
CA LYS A 73 16.89 21.17 1.05
C LYS A 73 17.78 22.38 1.23
N GLY A 74 18.73 22.35 2.18
CA GLY A 74 19.69 23.40 2.44
C GLY A 74 19.09 24.68 3.00
N LEU A 75 17.94 24.59 3.70
CA LEU A 75 17.32 25.77 4.32
C LEU A 75 18.17 26.34 5.43
N ASP A 76 18.98 25.54 6.11
CA ASP A 76 19.96 25.93 7.10
C ASP A 76 21.04 26.88 6.51
N VAL A 77 21.69 26.42 5.42
CA VAL A 77 22.73 27.23 4.75
C VAL A 77 22.12 28.45 4.03
N LEU A 78 20.89 28.35 3.54
CA LEU A 78 20.16 29.48 2.96
C LEU A 78 19.93 30.59 3.96
N LEU A 79 19.34 30.25 5.12
CA LEU A 79 19.06 31.22 6.16
C LEU A 79 20.36 31.82 6.73
N GLU A 80 21.41 31.02 6.85
CA GLU A 80 22.73 31.51 7.25
C GLU A 80 23.31 32.47 6.19
N GLY A 81 23.20 32.14 4.90
CA GLY A 81 23.58 33.06 3.82
C GLY A 81 22.82 34.39 3.86
N MET A 82 21.51 34.33 4.14
CA MET A 82 20.71 35.58 4.27
C MET A 82 21.08 36.41 5.48
N LYS A 83 21.48 35.81 6.61
CA LYS A 83 22.05 36.56 7.77
C LYS A 83 23.34 37.26 7.40
N ARG A 84 24.24 36.58 6.68
CA ARG A 84 25.48 37.18 6.19
C ARG A 84 25.19 38.37 5.25
N LEU A 85 24.23 38.16 4.31
CA LEU A 85 23.80 39.24 3.41
C LEU A 85 23.29 40.45 4.16
N ALA A 86 22.50 40.25 5.21
CA ALA A 86 21.95 41.33 6.04
C ALA A 86 23.05 42.16 6.72
N GLY A 87 24.21 41.59 7.00
CA GLY A 87 25.38 42.27 7.58
C GLY A 87 26.24 43.03 6.58
N LEU A 88 25.95 42.95 5.26
CA LEU A 88 26.78 43.61 4.26
C LEU A 88 26.38 45.06 4.01
N GLU A 89 27.25 46.02 4.33
CA GLU A 89 27.04 47.46 4.08
C GLU A 89 26.75 47.78 2.60
N ARG A 90 27.29 46.98 1.69
CA ARG A 90 27.16 47.12 0.22
C ARG A 90 25.77 46.76 -0.33
N LEU A 91 24.91 46.19 0.48
CA LEU A 91 23.54 45.90 0.05
C LEU A 91 22.70 47.17 0.07
N GLU A 92 22.35 47.67 -1.11
CA GLU A 92 21.54 48.88 -1.24
C GLU A 92 20.07 48.58 -1.37
N ARG A 93 19.73 47.57 -2.15
CA ARG A 93 18.37 47.12 -2.45
C ARG A 93 17.80 46.22 -1.35
N GLU A 94 16.56 46.45 -0.97
CA GLU A 94 15.85 45.64 0.01
C GLU A 94 15.53 44.26 -0.57
N VAL A 95 15.75 43.20 0.19
CA VAL A 95 15.59 41.80 -0.24
C VAL A 95 14.51 41.12 0.60
N VAL A 96 13.54 40.50 -0.04
CA VAL A 96 12.51 39.69 0.63
C VAL A 96 12.64 38.25 0.17
N LEU A 97 13.04 37.35 1.07
CA LEU A 97 13.10 35.90 0.85
C LEU A 97 11.79 35.22 1.24
N TYR A 98 11.11 34.59 0.33
CA TYR A 98 9.98 33.70 0.57
C TYR A 98 10.46 32.27 0.76
N VAL A 99 10.18 31.69 1.94
CA VAL A 99 10.43 30.28 2.25
C VAL A 99 9.10 29.55 2.21
N MET A 100 8.81 28.91 1.05
CA MET A 100 7.53 28.25 0.75
C MET A 100 7.68 26.73 0.88
N VAL A 101 7.59 26.22 2.09
CA VAL A 101 7.74 24.81 2.41
C VAL A 101 6.56 24.34 3.27
N PRO A 102 5.69 23.44 2.77
CA PRO A 102 4.50 23.01 3.50
C PRO A 102 4.87 22.30 4.80
N ALA A 103 4.23 22.70 5.89
CA ALA A 103 4.38 22.09 7.21
C ALA A 103 3.02 21.93 7.88
N ALA A 104 2.97 21.10 8.94
CA ALA A 104 1.77 20.96 9.75
C ALA A 104 1.43 22.30 10.41
N ASN A 105 0.33 22.92 10.00
CA ASN A 105 -0.08 24.24 10.45
C ASN A 105 -1.53 24.28 10.93
N ARG A 106 -1.86 25.30 11.72
CA ARG A 106 -3.19 25.55 12.28
C ARG A 106 -4.03 26.49 11.42
N GLY A 107 -3.61 26.75 10.19
CA GLY A 107 -4.22 27.66 9.25
C GLY A 107 -3.56 29.02 9.17
N ALA A 108 -4.05 29.84 8.24
CA ALA A 108 -3.57 31.18 7.97
C ALA A 108 -3.79 32.13 9.15
N ARG A 109 -2.92 33.11 9.32
CA ARG A 109 -3.06 34.16 10.34
C ARG A 109 -4.29 35.01 10.04
N ALA A 110 -5.25 35.03 10.99
CA ALA A 110 -6.53 35.73 10.83
C ALA A 110 -6.37 37.25 10.80
N ASP A 111 -5.37 37.82 11.52
CA ASP A 111 -5.03 39.24 11.49
C ASP A 111 -4.49 39.63 10.12
N LEU A 112 -3.58 38.83 9.56
CA LEU A 112 -3.00 39.03 8.24
C LEU A 112 -4.07 38.93 7.13
N GLN A 113 -4.96 37.97 7.20
CA GLN A 113 -6.08 37.84 6.27
C GLN A 113 -6.98 39.07 6.25
N LYS A 114 -7.35 39.56 7.43
CA LYS A 114 -8.20 40.75 7.55
C LYS A 114 -7.51 42.02 7.01
N HIS A 115 -6.23 42.19 7.32
CA HIS A 115 -5.45 43.31 6.82
C HIS A 115 -5.29 43.32 5.31
N LEU A 116 -5.06 42.14 4.70
CA LEU A 116 -4.96 41.99 3.24
C LEU A 116 -6.28 42.28 2.53
N GLN A 117 -7.44 42.00 3.18
CA GLN A 117 -8.76 42.37 2.67
C GLN A 117 -9.12 43.82 2.89
N ASP A 118 -8.72 44.38 4.03
CA ASP A 118 -8.97 45.77 4.40
C ASP A 118 -7.72 46.33 5.12
N PRO A 119 -6.88 47.10 4.45
CA PRO A 119 -5.63 47.65 5.02
C PRO A 119 -5.84 48.57 6.22
N SER A 120 -7.08 49.00 6.54
CA SER A 120 -7.36 49.76 7.76
C SER A 120 -7.41 48.87 9.02
N GLN A 121 -7.51 47.58 8.88
CA GLN A 121 -7.53 46.63 10.00
C GLN A 121 -6.10 46.51 10.59
N PRO A 122 -5.97 46.59 11.93
CA PRO A 122 -4.66 46.46 12.56
C PRO A 122 -4.14 45.00 12.40
N ILE A 123 -2.85 44.87 12.26
CA ILE A 123 -2.16 43.59 12.42
C ILE A 123 -1.84 43.44 13.90
N ASP A 124 -2.36 42.42 14.55
CA ASP A 124 -2.06 42.12 15.93
C ASP A 124 -0.57 41.79 16.07
N GLY A 125 0.06 42.32 17.15
CA GLY A 125 1.49 42.12 17.40
C GLY A 125 1.83 40.64 17.62
N SER A 126 1.95 39.87 16.53
CA SER A 126 2.40 38.50 16.57
C SER A 126 3.85 38.40 17.01
N GLN A 127 4.19 37.42 17.84
CA GLN A 127 5.58 37.09 18.17
C GLN A 127 6.41 36.73 16.92
N TRP A 128 5.77 36.24 15.89
CA TRP A 128 6.41 35.84 14.62
C TRP A 128 5.73 36.55 13.43
N PRO A 129 5.93 37.89 13.28
CA PRO A 129 5.23 38.68 12.26
C PRO A 129 5.55 38.25 10.83
N TRP A 130 6.70 37.68 10.58
CA TRP A 130 7.19 37.18 9.31
C TRP A 130 6.63 35.81 8.90
N ALA A 131 5.83 35.13 9.73
CA ALA A 131 5.16 33.88 9.37
C ALA A 131 3.73 34.14 8.88
N THR A 132 3.30 33.53 7.79
CA THR A 132 1.96 33.68 7.21
C THR A 132 0.92 32.77 7.86
N HIS A 133 1.36 31.63 8.40
CA HIS A 133 0.52 30.64 9.08
C HIS A 133 1.17 30.24 10.40
N TYR A 134 0.35 29.80 11.34
CA TYR A 134 0.85 29.27 12.60
C TYR A 134 1.07 27.77 12.49
N LEU A 135 2.28 27.31 12.77
CA LEU A 135 2.58 25.88 12.91
C LEU A 135 1.92 25.31 14.17
N GLU A 136 1.76 24.00 14.21
CA GLU A 136 1.33 23.30 15.43
C GLU A 136 2.30 23.56 16.59
N ASN A 137 3.59 23.71 16.30
CA ASN A 137 4.63 23.96 17.29
C ASN A 137 5.70 24.99 16.80
N MET A 138 5.38 26.27 16.87
CA MET A 138 6.26 27.36 16.42
C MET A 138 7.63 27.39 17.13
N GLN A 139 7.68 27.12 18.43
CA GLN A 139 8.90 27.30 19.22
C GLN A 139 10.02 26.31 18.91
N TRP A 140 9.65 25.12 18.40
CA TRP A 140 10.58 24.04 18.13
C TRP A 140 10.90 23.87 16.64
N ASP A 141 10.24 24.61 15.79
CA ASP A 141 10.48 24.58 14.37
C ASP A 141 11.87 25.11 14.01
N PRO A 142 12.67 24.40 13.20
CA PRO A 142 14.03 24.81 12.89
C PRO A 142 14.13 26.07 12.06
N ILE A 143 13.18 26.37 11.15
CA ILE A 143 13.14 27.62 10.39
C ILE A 143 12.83 28.79 11.35
N VAL A 144 11.80 28.61 12.18
CA VAL A 144 11.42 29.64 13.18
C VAL A 144 12.61 29.97 14.09
N ARG A 145 13.29 28.96 14.61
CA ARG A 145 14.47 29.13 15.45
C ARG A 145 15.66 29.80 14.75
N ALA A 146 15.80 29.54 13.46
CA ALA A 146 16.87 30.17 12.68
C ALA A 146 16.60 31.65 12.40
N ILE A 147 15.35 32.07 12.31
CA ILE A 147 14.94 33.45 12.06
C ILE A 147 14.83 34.22 13.37
N ASP A 148 14.19 33.63 14.38
CA ASP A 148 13.89 34.30 15.67
C ASP A 148 15.17 34.78 16.37
N GLY A 149 15.17 36.02 16.79
CA GLY A 149 16.34 36.64 17.41
C GLY A 149 17.53 36.91 16.48
N SER A 150 17.40 36.67 15.18
CA SER A 150 18.42 36.99 14.17
C SER A 150 18.14 38.31 13.44
N PRO A 151 19.10 38.86 12.69
CA PRO A 151 18.87 40.05 11.85
C PRO A 151 17.74 39.90 10.83
N LEU A 152 17.32 38.68 10.52
CA LEU A 152 16.22 38.38 9.57
C LEU A 152 14.83 38.64 10.16
N ALA A 153 14.73 38.70 11.49
CA ALA A 153 13.50 39.07 12.20
C ALA A 153 13.41 40.58 12.49
N ASP A 154 14.46 41.33 12.28
CA ASP A 154 14.51 42.77 12.52
C ASP A 154 13.81 43.52 11.38
N PRO A 155 12.71 44.24 11.61
CA PRO A 155 12.05 45.06 10.60
C PRO A 155 12.92 46.18 10.00
N ALA A 156 14.00 46.57 10.67
CA ALA A 156 14.95 47.58 10.18
C ALA A 156 16.05 46.98 9.28
N SER A 157 16.16 45.66 9.21
CA SER A 157 17.07 44.99 8.29
C SER A 157 16.73 45.28 6.83
N LYS A 158 17.71 45.17 5.95
CA LYS A 158 17.49 45.19 4.51
C LYS A 158 17.15 43.79 3.91
N VAL A 159 17.24 42.76 4.72
CA VAL A 159 16.91 41.37 4.32
C VAL A 159 15.82 40.83 5.22
N HIS A 160 14.70 40.50 4.63
CA HIS A 160 13.52 39.98 5.31
C HIS A 160 13.21 38.57 4.86
N VAL A 161 12.70 37.74 5.75
CA VAL A 161 12.22 36.40 5.43
C VAL A 161 10.72 36.35 5.69
N ILE A 162 9.98 35.86 4.72
CA ILE A 162 8.55 35.51 4.85
C ILE A 162 8.42 34.01 4.80
N PHE A 163 8.03 33.40 5.91
CA PHE A 163 7.84 31.97 6.03
C PHE A 163 6.40 31.61 5.70
N VAL A 164 6.23 30.73 4.68
CA VAL A 164 4.93 30.28 4.16
C VAL A 164 4.83 28.77 4.33
N PRO A 165 4.46 28.27 5.54
CA PRO A 165 4.38 26.85 5.84
C PRO A 165 3.06 26.20 5.39
N SER A 166 2.64 26.46 4.16
CA SER A 166 1.39 25.93 3.60
C SER A 166 1.57 25.48 2.17
N TYR A 167 0.75 24.54 1.75
CA TYR A 167 0.57 24.27 0.32
C TYR A 167 -0.05 25.51 -0.32
N LEU A 168 0.53 25.93 -1.44
CA LEU A 168 0.06 27.08 -2.21
C LEU A 168 -0.90 26.57 -3.28
N ASP A 169 -2.16 26.58 -2.92
CA ASP A 169 -3.30 26.42 -3.79
C ASP A 169 -4.20 27.66 -3.63
N ASP A 170 -5.29 27.75 -4.37
CA ASP A 170 -6.23 28.87 -4.30
C ASP A 170 -6.94 29.01 -2.92
N ARG A 171 -6.65 28.11 -1.96
CA ARG A 171 -7.29 28.03 -0.63
C ARG A 171 -6.32 28.18 0.53
N ASP A 172 -5.07 28.60 0.29
CA ASP A 172 -4.07 28.82 1.33
C ASP A 172 -4.49 29.90 2.34
N GLY A 173 -5.46 30.73 2.01
CA GLY A 173 -6.05 31.75 2.87
C GLY A 173 -5.23 33.06 2.96
N ILE A 174 -4.07 33.17 2.32
CA ILE A 174 -3.22 34.36 2.30
C ILE A 174 -3.07 34.92 0.89
N PHE A 175 -2.59 34.11 -0.06
CA PHE A 175 -2.32 34.53 -1.43
C PHE A 175 -3.51 34.27 -2.36
N GLY A 176 -4.26 33.19 -2.13
CA GLY A 176 -5.32 32.73 -3.04
C GLY A 176 -4.80 32.47 -4.45
N LYS A 177 -3.56 32.01 -4.56
CA LYS A 177 -2.83 31.76 -5.80
C LYS A 177 -2.05 30.45 -5.68
N SER A 178 -1.94 29.73 -6.80
CA SER A 178 -1.09 28.54 -6.88
C SER A 178 0.40 28.90 -6.76
N TYR A 179 1.21 27.90 -6.44
CA TYR A 179 2.68 28.04 -6.40
C TYR A 179 3.24 28.67 -7.68
N TYR A 180 2.82 28.19 -8.84
CA TYR A 180 3.32 28.70 -10.13
C TYR A 180 2.90 30.14 -10.40
N GLU A 181 1.69 30.53 -9.98
CA GLU A 181 1.25 31.92 -10.06
C GLU A 181 2.06 32.86 -9.21
N LEU A 182 2.63 32.40 -8.11
CA LEU A 182 3.54 33.21 -7.28
C LEU A 182 4.98 33.15 -7.78
N LEU A 183 5.44 32.00 -8.26
CA LEU A 183 6.79 31.78 -8.77
C LEU A 183 7.18 32.79 -9.83
N VAL A 184 6.30 33.03 -10.81
CA VAL A 184 6.57 33.96 -11.92
C VAL A 184 6.84 35.40 -11.43
N GLY A 185 6.36 35.78 -10.24
CA GLY A 185 6.58 37.09 -9.64
C GLY A 185 7.95 37.28 -9.00
N MET A 186 8.72 36.21 -8.82
CA MET A 186 10.04 36.24 -8.19
C MET A 186 11.12 36.77 -9.15
N ASP A 187 12.16 37.35 -8.58
CA ASP A 187 13.32 37.83 -9.32
C ASP A 187 14.44 36.79 -9.41
N LEU A 188 14.60 36.02 -8.34
CA LEU A 188 15.61 34.97 -8.20
C LEU A 188 15.08 33.84 -7.33
N THR A 189 15.46 32.62 -7.58
CA THR A 189 15.18 31.47 -6.69
C THR A 189 16.47 30.81 -6.24
N LEU A 190 16.44 30.24 -5.02
CA LEU A 190 17.60 29.66 -4.36
C LEU A 190 17.25 28.25 -3.88
N PHE A 191 17.93 27.23 -4.42
CA PHE A 191 17.74 25.82 -4.09
C PHE A 191 19.07 25.17 -3.69
N PRO A 192 19.62 25.50 -2.54
CA PRO A 192 20.92 25.00 -2.12
C PRO A 192 20.84 23.60 -1.50
N SER A 193 20.19 22.65 -2.17
CA SER A 193 19.98 21.29 -1.67
C SER A 193 21.30 20.58 -1.36
N TYR A 194 21.33 19.84 -0.25
CA TYR A 194 22.44 18.96 0.11
C TYR A 194 22.41 17.66 -0.72
N TYR A 195 21.21 17.13 -0.98
CA TYR A 195 21.04 16.01 -1.87
C TYR A 195 19.71 16.10 -2.61
N GLU A 196 19.78 16.08 -3.92
CA GLU A 196 18.60 16.02 -4.80
C GLU A 196 18.92 15.15 -6.03
N PRO A 197 18.27 13.97 -6.21
CA PRO A 197 18.55 13.08 -7.33
C PRO A 197 18.46 13.76 -8.70
N TRP A 198 17.47 14.67 -8.86
CA TRP A 198 17.32 15.52 -10.03
C TRP A 198 17.18 16.99 -9.62
N GLY A 199 16.02 17.42 -9.16
CA GLY A 199 15.69 18.79 -8.78
C GLY A 199 14.73 19.44 -9.75
N TYR A 200 13.43 19.15 -9.57
CA TYR A 200 12.39 19.77 -10.40
C TYR A 200 12.20 21.25 -10.05
N THR A 201 12.29 21.63 -8.77
CA THR A 201 12.05 23.02 -8.36
C THR A 201 12.96 24.06 -9.03
N PRO A 202 14.29 23.87 -9.19
CA PRO A 202 15.09 24.78 -10.00
C PRO A 202 14.75 24.73 -11.50
N LEU A 203 14.36 23.56 -12.02
CA LEU A 203 13.95 23.42 -13.42
C LEU A 203 12.63 24.15 -13.68
N GLU A 204 11.63 23.98 -12.82
CA GLU A 204 10.37 24.72 -12.88
C GLU A 204 10.60 26.22 -12.82
N SER A 205 11.50 26.66 -11.94
CA SER A 205 11.84 28.07 -11.82
C SER A 205 12.35 28.68 -13.14
N ILE A 206 13.32 28.03 -13.79
CA ILE A 206 13.82 28.51 -15.08
C ILE A 206 12.80 28.38 -16.21
N ALA A 207 11.87 27.43 -16.14
CA ALA A 207 10.78 27.33 -17.11
C ALA A 207 9.85 28.55 -17.04
N PHE A 208 9.62 29.08 -15.85
CA PHE A 208 8.92 30.36 -15.64
C PHE A 208 9.85 31.59 -15.80
N SER A 209 10.99 31.41 -16.45
CA SER A 209 11.97 32.48 -16.72
C SER A 209 12.45 33.19 -15.45
N VAL A 210 12.55 32.47 -14.32
CA VAL A 210 13.11 33.00 -13.09
C VAL A 210 14.55 32.49 -12.94
N PRO A 211 15.57 33.37 -12.95
CA PRO A 211 16.95 32.97 -12.69
C PRO A 211 17.08 32.20 -11.39
N THR A 212 17.99 31.23 -11.36
CA THR A 212 18.01 30.23 -10.30
C THR A 212 19.44 29.95 -9.82
N VAL A 213 19.59 29.73 -8.52
CA VAL A 213 20.82 29.21 -7.91
C VAL A 213 20.55 27.81 -7.39
N THR A 214 21.42 26.85 -7.77
CA THR A 214 21.35 25.44 -7.32
C THR A 214 22.75 24.98 -6.92
N THR A 215 22.92 23.67 -6.63
CA THR A 215 24.21 23.12 -6.18
C THR A 215 24.67 21.92 -7.02
N THR A 216 25.95 21.59 -6.91
CA THR A 216 26.55 20.37 -7.51
C THR A 216 26.06 19.07 -6.89
N LEU A 217 25.34 19.10 -5.74
CA LEU A 217 24.71 17.92 -5.13
C LEU A 217 23.26 17.71 -5.59
N ALA A 218 22.75 18.55 -6.49
CA ALA A 218 21.51 18.33 -7.22
C ALA A 218 21.81 17.80 -8.63
N GLY A 219 21.08 16.78 -9.08
CA GLY A 219 21.27 16.19 -10.41
C GLY A 219 21.11 17.21 -11.53
N PHE A 220 20.11 18.12 -11.40
CA PHE A 220 19.92 19.23 -12.33
C PHE A 220 21.10 20.20 -12.31
N GLY A 221 21.65 20.53 -11.14
CA GLY A 221 22.84 21.36 -11.01
C GLY A 221 24.05 20.73 -11.70
N LEU A 222 24.31 19.43 -11.51
CA LEU A 222 25.37 18.71 -12.22
C LEU A 222 25.14 18.63 -13.73
N TRP A 223 23.90 18.57 -14.16
CA TRP A 223 23.55 18.56 -15.58
C TRP A 223 23.87 19.93 -16.23
N ILE A 224 23.67 21.03 -15.49
CA ILE A 224 24.07 22.39 -15.91
C ILE A 224 25.59 22.59 -15.85
N ASP A 225 26.25 22.18 -14.75
CA ASP A 225 27.68 22.38 -14.50
C ASP A 225 28.58 21.72 -15.55
N ARG A 226 28.10 20.67 -16.22
CA ARG A 226 28.79 20.01 -17.34
C ARG A 226 28.71 20.78 -18.67
N ARG A 227 27.99 21.90 -18.67
CA ARG A 227 27.81 22.79 -19.85
C ARG A 227 28.61 24.05 -19.67
N GLU A 228 28.72 24.86 -20.72
CA GLU A 228 29.28 26.19 -20.61
C GLU A 228 28.45 27.06 -19.66
N GLU A 229 29.09 28.05 -19.03
CA GLU A 229 28.41 28.98 -18.10
C GLU A 229 27.10 29.50 -18.68
N HIS A 230 26.02 29.39 -17.91
CA HIS A 230 24.72 29.81 -18.38
C HIS A 230 24.20 31.00 -17.56
N PRO A 231 23.88 32.15 -18.16
CA PRO A 231 23.54 33.37 -17.43
C PRO A 231 22.31 33.24 -16.53
N GLY A 232 21.38 32.31 -16.88
CA GLY A 232 20.11 32.12 -16.14
C GLY A 232 20.20 31.18 -14.93
N VAL A 233 21.31 30.44 -14.75
CA VAL A 233 21.50 29.49 -13.64
C VAL A 233 22.90 29.61 -13.08
N ALA A 234 22.99 29.76 -11.75
CA ALA A 234 24.26 29.65 -11.04
C ALA A 234 24.31 28.32 -10.27
N VAL A 235 25.40 27.56 -10.45
CA VAL A 235 25.62 26.30 -9.74
C VAL A 235 26.72 26.52 -8.70
N LEU A 236 26.38 26.31 -7.43
CA LEU A 236 27.33 26.42 -6.33
C LEU A 236 27.98 25.06 -6.04
N CYS A 237 29.28 25.02 -5.89
CA CYS A 237 29.97 23.82 -5.42
C CYS A 237 29.57 23.53 -3.97
N ARG A 238 28.93 22.39 -3.74
CA ARG A 238 28.55 21.93 -2.41
C ARG A 238 29.16 20.55 -2.18
N GLU A 239 29.76 20.37 -0.98
CA GLU A 239 30.39 19.14 -0.54
C GLU A 239 30.11 18.94 0.96
N ASP A 240 30.45 17.76 1.48
CA ASP A 240 30.39 17.50 2.91
C ASP A 240 31.34 18.46 3.67
N GLY A 241 30.76 19.29 4.53
CA GLY A 241 31.51 20.16 5.42
C GLY A 241 31.87 21.55 4.88
N ASN A 242 31.39 21.95 3.69
CA ASN A 242 31.57 23.32 3.16
C ASN A 242 30.34 24.24 3.30
N ASP A 243 29.50 24.00 4.30
CA ASP A 243 28.26 24.76 4.52
C ASP A 243 28.52 26.27 4.67
N ASP A 244 29.64 26.66 5.31
CA ASP A 244 30.03 28.08 5.49
C ASP A 244 30.38 28.78 4.17
N GLU A 245 31.06 28.08 3.27
CA GLU A 245 31.40 28.58 1.93
C GLU A 245 30.17 28.71 1.06
N VAL A 246 29.28 27.75 1.13
CA VAL A 246 27.98 27.77 0.43
C VAL A 246 27.09 28.90 0.92
N ALA A 247 27.00 29.12 2.23
CA ALA A 247 26.26 30.24 2.79
C ALA A 247 26.83 31.59 2.32
N SER A 248 28.18 31.75 2.27
CA SER A 248 28.81 32.92 1.74
C SER A 248 28.58 33.13 0.25
N ALA A 249 28.67 32.04 -0.54
CA ALA A 249 28.42 32.07 -1.98
C ALA A 249 26.95 32.42 -2.30
N LEU A 250 25.99 31.98 -1.48
CA LEU A 250 24.58 32.37 -1.60
C LEU A 250 24.41 33.87 -1.33
N ALA A 251 24.99 34.39 -0.25
CA ALA A 251 24.96 35.84 0.05
C ALA A 251 25.56 36.67 -1.09
N ASP A 252 26.72 36.25 -1.62
CA ASP A 252 27.37 36.92 -2.76
C ASP A 252 26.57 36.84 -4.05
N ALA A 253 25.89 35.69 -4.32
CA ALA A 253 25.03 35.54 -5.49
C ALA A 253 23.84 36.52 -5.43
N VAL A 254 23.16 36.61 -4.30
CA VAL A 254 22.02 37.54 -4.11
C VAL A 254 22.53 38.99 -4.16
N LEU A 255 23.65 39.28 -3.54
CA LEU A 255 24.24 40.62 -3.60
C LEU A 255 24.56 41.03 -5.04
N ARG A 256 25.24 40.20 -5.80
CA ARG A 256 25.54 40.46 -7.21
C ARG A 256 24.26 40.66 -8.02
N PHE A 257 23.27 39.81 -7.83
CA PHE A 257 22.01 39.93 -8.53
C PHE A 257 21.27 41.23 -8.18
N SER A 258 21.30 41.67 -6.92
CA SER A 258 20.71 42.95 -6.47
C SER A 258 21.29 44.19 -7.14
N GLN A 259 22.53 44.10 -7.66
CA GLN A 259 23.27 45.19 -8.31
C GLN A 259 23.13 45.24 -9.82
N LEU A 260 22.40 44.25 -10.42
CA LEU A 260 22.18 44.21 -11.85
C LEU A 260 21.14 45.23 -12.30
N ASP A 261 21.37 45.78 -13.48
CA ASP A 261 20.37 46.63 -14.12
C ASP A 261 19.23 45.80 -14.76
N ALA A 262 18.13 46.42 -15.06
CA ALA A 262 16.94 45.77 -15.59
C ALA A 262 17.21 45.03 -16.95
N ALA A 263 18.12 45.52 -17.77
CA ALA A 263 18.46 44.91 -19.05
C ALA A 263 19.19 43.58 -18.83
N ARG A 264 20.12 43.55 -17.88
CA ARG A 264 20.85 42.31 -17.53
C ARG A 264 19.96 41.27 -16.85
N VAL A 265 19.05 41.71 -15.97
CA VAL A 265 18.06 40.84 -15.35
C VAL A 265 17.15 40.21 -16.44
N GLU A 266 16.69 41.00 -17.37
CA GLU A 266 15.85 40.49 -18.47
C GLU A 266 16.61 39.53 -19.41
N GLU A 267 17.89 39.76 -19.64
CA GLU A 267 18.76 38.80 -20.36
C GLU A 267 18.84 37.47 -19.59
N MET A 268 19.08 37.49 -18.28
CA MET A 268 19.16 36.31 -17.47
C MET A 268 17.82 35.55 -17.44
N ARG A 269 16.70 36.24 -17.35
CA ARG A 269 15.37 35.63 -17.44
C ARG A 269 15.14 34.92 -18.76
N ARG A 270 15.49 35.56 -19.84
CA ARG A 270 15.37 34.99 -21.19
C ARG A 270 16.26 33.75 -21.32
N ALA A 271 17.51 33.82 -20.84
CA ALA A 271 18.44 32.72 -20.85
C ALA A 271 17.94 31.55 -20.03
N ALA A 272 17.34 31.77 -18.85
CA ALA A 272 16.73 30.75 -18.03
C ALA A 272 15.60 30.02 -18.79
N GLY A 273 14.67 30.78 -19.39
CA GLY A 273 13.56 30.21 -20.18
C GLY A 273 14.03 29.46 -21.45
N VAL A 274 15.11 29.88 -22.08
CA VAL A 274 15.69 29.14 -23.22
C VAL A 274 16.29 27.80 -22.72
N LEU A 275 17.04 27.84 -21.62
CA LEU A 275 17.68 26.66 -21.07
C LEU A 275 16.67 25.60 -20.66
N SER A 276 15.51 25.99 -20.11
CA SER A 276 14.48 25.06 -19.71
C SER A 276 13.96 24.19 -20.86
N LYS A 277 13.97 24.71 -22.10
CA LYS A 277 13.55 23.96 -23.31
C LYS A 277 14.48 22.81 -23.64
N GLU A 278 15.71 22.82 -23.16
CA GLU A 278 16.63 21.71 -23.32
C GLU A 278 16.38 20.57 -22.35
N ALA A 279 15.61 20.82 -21.28
CA ALA A 279 15.21 19.83 -20.28
C ALA A 279 13.80 19.27 -20.51
N LEU A 280 13.16 19.56 -21.63
CA LEU A 280 11.86 18.98 -21.97
C LEU A 280 11.97 17.47 -22.25
N TRP A 281 10.92 16.73 -21.92
CA TRP A 281 10.82 15.32 -22.26
C TRP A 281 11.06 15.03 -23.73
N SER A 282 10.57 15.88 -24.62
CA SER A 282 10.78 15.77 -26.04
C SER A 282 12.26 15.76 -26.47
N ARG A 283 13.18 16.20 -25.61
CA ARG A 283 14.63 16.14 -25.82
C ARG A 283 15.33 15.12 -24.96
N LEU A 284 14.99 15.06 -23.65
CA LEU A 284 15.69 14.18 -22.73
C LEU A 284 15.27 12.72 -22.86
N PHE A 285 14.15 12.44 -23.54
CA PHE A 285 13.71 11.08 -23.82
C PHE A 285 14.66 10.33 -24.77
N GLU A 286 15.42 11.04 -25.62
CA GLU A 286 16.44 10.44 -26.49
C GLU A 286 17.46 9.61 -25.65
N ALA A 287 17.86 10.12 -24.46
CA ALA A 287 18.76 9.40 -23.57
C ALA A 287 18.15 8.09 -23.04
N TYR A 288 16.84 8.02 -22.89
CA TYR A 288 16.13 6.80 -22.52
C TYR A 288 16.07 5.81 -23.68
N GLU A 289 15.84 6.28 -24.91
CA GLU A 289 15.86 5.43 -26.11
C GLU A 289 17.27 4.82 -26.34
N GLU A 290 18.32 5.61 -26.15
CA GLU A 290 19.72 5.12 -26.20
C GLU A 290 19.97 4.07 -25.10
N ALA A 291 19.49 4.30 -23.86
CA ALA A 291 19.62 3.34 -22.76
C ALA A 291 18.86 2.04 -23.04
N TYR A 292 17.67 2.12 -23.64
CA TYR A 292 16.91 0.94 -24.06
C TYR A 292 17.60 0.17 -25.18
N ALA A 293 18.14 0.86 -26.18
CA ALA A 293 18.91 0.22 -27.26
C ALA A 293 20.13 -0.51 -26.70
N LEU A 294 20.89 0.14 -25.80
CA LEU A 294 22.05 -0.46 -25.14
C LEU A 294 21.65 -1.68 -24.29
N ALA A 295 20.53 -1.62 -23.60
CA ALA A 295 20.03 -2.74 -22.81
C ALA A 295 19.63 -3.94 -23.67
N LEU A 296 19.01 -3.70 -24.83
CA LEU A 296 18.63 -4.73 -25.79
C LEU A 296 19.88 -5.36 -26.43
N ASP A 297 20.85 -4.55 -26.85
CA ASP A 297 22.12 -5.04 -27.43
C ASP A 297 22.86 -5.92 -26.43
N ASN A 298 22.92 -5.50 -25.14
CA ASN A 298 23.51 -6.29 -24.07
C ASN A 298 22.75 -7.58 -23.76
N ALA A 299 21.42 -7.59 -23.93
CA ALA A 299 20.60 -8.79 -23.81
C ALA A 299 20.89 -9.78 -24.95
N ASP A 300 21.00 -9.30 -26.17
CA ASP A 300 21.33 -10.14 -27.33
C ASP A 300 22.73 -10.75 -27.21
N VAL A 301 23.72 -9.97 -26.77
CA VAL A 301 25.09 -10.49 -26.49
C VAL A 301 25.05 -11.59 -25.44
N ARG A 302 24.29 -11.42 -24.35
CA ARG A 302 24.12 -12.44 -23.29
C ARG A 302 23.42 -13.68 -23.82
N MET A 303 22.36 -13.53 -24.59
CA MET A 303 21.62 -14.62 -25.21
C MET A 303 22.50 -15.42 -26.17
N ASN A 304 23.27 -14.74 -27.01
CA ASN A 304 24.22 -15.39 -27.93
C ASN A 304 25.36 -16.11 -27.21
N HIS A 305 25.81 -15.58 -26.06
CA HIS A 305 26.83 -16.24 -25.25
C HIS A 305 26.32 -17.51 -24.55
N VAL A 306 25.05 -17.49 -24.08
CA VAL A 306 24.37 -18.66 -23.54
C VAL A 306 24.11 -19.69 -24.63
N ALA A 307 23.65 -19.27 -25.81
CA ALA A 307 23.39 -20.16 -26.93
C ALA A 307 24.67 -20.80 -27.52
N SER A 308 25.82 -20.07 -27.54
CA SER A 308 27.09 -20.59 -28.03
C SER A 308 27.75 -21.58 -27.09
N ASN A 309 27.41 -21.56 -25.78
CA ASN A 309 27.90 -22.48 -24.78
C ASN A 309 26.95 -23.68 -24.54
N ALA A 310 25.75 -23.67 -25.10
CA ALA A 310 24.80 -24.77 -25.04
C ALA A 310 25.04 -25.73 -26.21
N THR A 311 25.92 -26.72 -26.00
CA THR A 311 25.96 -27.87 -26.90
C THR A 311 24.69 -28.68 -26.66
N PRO A 312 23.80 -28.88 -27.66
CA PRO A 312 22.62 -29.72 -27.47
C PRO A 312 23.08 -31.14 -27.20
N LEU A 313 22.91 -31.63 -25.99
CA LEU A 313 23.07 -33.04 -25.65
C LEU A 313 21.96 -33.83 -26.36
N PRO A 314 22.28 -34.94 -27.04
CA PRO A 314 21.29 -35.81 -27.63
C PRO A 314 20.30 -36.27 -26.55
N GLU A 315 19.01 -36.33 -26.89
CA GLU A 315 17.88 -36.63 -25.96
C GLU A 315 18.10 -37.86 -25.09
N GLN A 316 18.86 -38.86 -25.61
CA GLN A 316 19.25 -40.07 -24.87
C GLN A 316 20.33 -39.81 -23.82
N GLN A 317 21.24 -38.87 -24.03
CA GLN A 317 22.27 -38.49 -23.03
C GLN A 317 21.68 -37.62 -21.91
N VAL A 318 20.66 -36.79 -22.20
CA VAL A 318 19.95 -36.01 -21.16
C VAL A 318 19.25 -36.95 -20.18
N LYS A 319 18.62 -38.05 -20.66
CA LYS A 319 18.02 -39.06 -19.77
C LYS A 319 19.04 -39.82 -18.93
N LEU A 320 20.20 -40.16 -19.50
CA LEU A 320 21.29 -40.83 -18.77
C LEU A 320 21.99 -39.88 -17.76
N VAL A 321 22.17 -38.63 -18.08
CA VAL A 321 22.73 -37.63 -17.18
C VAL A 321 21.79 -37.34 -16.03
N HIS A 322 20.47 -37.23 -16.28
CA HIS A 322 19.49 -37.11 -15.22
C HIS A 322 19.39 -38.34 -14.30
N GLN A 323 19.67 -39.54 -14.80
CA GLN A 323 19.76 -40.75 -13.97
C GLN A 323 21.10 -40.87 -13.22
N ALA A 324 22.22 -40.40 -13.83
CA ALA A 324 23.55 -40.45 -13.21
C ALA A 324 23.79 -39.30 -12.21
N LEU A 325 23.10 -38.17 -12.32
CA LEU A 325 23.21 -37.02 -11.44
C LEU A 325 22.11 -36.96 -10.36
N ARG A 326 21.38 -38.03 -10.12
CA ARG A 326 20.71 -38.16 -8.84
C ARG A 326 21.82 -38.49 -7.81
N PRO A 327 22.38 -37.51 -7.06
CA PRO A 327 23.09 -37.88 -5.86
C PRO A 327 22.10 -38.73 -5.06
N GLU A 328 22.55 -39.81 -4.47
CA GLU A 328 21.86 -40.47 -3.37
C GLU A 328 21.60 -39.40 -2.33
N ARG A 329 20.54 -38.65 -2.50
CA ARG A 329 20.06 -37.75 -1.44
C ARG A 329 19.60 -38.69 -0.34
N PRO A 330 20.14 -38.56 0.88
CA PRO A 330 19.53 -39.25 2.00
C PRO A 330 18.02 -38.97 1.94
N GLU A 331 17.22 -40.01 1.88
CA GLU A 331 15.79 -39.88 2.08
C GLU A 331 15.61 -39.45 3.54
N TRP A 332 15.45 -38.16 3.74
CA TRP A 332 15.10 -37.62 5.03
C TRP A 332 13.63 -37.98 5.29
N ASN A 333 13.42 -39.18 5.86
CA ASN A 333 12.13 -39.49 6.46
C ASN A 333 11.98 -38.60 7.69
N ARG A 334 11.19 -37.56 7.57
CA ARG A 334 10.82 -36.73 8.70
C ARG A 334 9.92 -37.56 9.60
N MET A 335 10.48 -38.17 10.63
CA MET A 335 9.68 -38.72 11.72
C MET A 335 9.17 -37.54 12.55
N MET A 336 7.91 -37.21 12.44
CA MET A 336 7.23 -36.37 13.45
C MET A 336 6.87 -37.27 14.61
N VAL A 337 7.52 -37.04 15.75
CA VAL A 337 7.07 -37.62 17.01
C VAL A 337 5.97 -36.69 17.53
N GLU A 338 4.73 -37.08 17.30
CA GLU A 338 3.59 -36.40 17.89
C GLU A 338 3.51 -36.74 19.38
N LYS A 339 3.32 -35.73 20.21
CA LYS A 339 3.16 -35.90 21.63
C LYS A 339 1.73 -36.36 21.92
N ASN A 340 1.56 -37.60 22.31
CA ASN A 340 0.26 -38.09 22.72
C ASN A 340 -0.16 -37.45 24.07
N LEU A 341 -1.25 -36.71 24.06
CA LEU A 341 -1.87 -36.27 25.29
C LEU A 341 -2.51 -37.45 26.07
N PRO A 342 -2.51 -37.42 27.43
CA PRO A 342 -3.29 -38.35 28.21
C PRO A 342 -4.74 -38.41 27.76
N GLU A 343 -5.38 -39.58 27.88
CA GLU A 343 -6.73 -39.79 27.33
C GLU A 343 -7.77 -38.77 27.80
N ARG A 344 -7.75 -38.39 29.05
CA ARG A 344 -8.65 -37.39 29.64
C ARG A 344 -8.39 -35.96 29.09
N LEU A 345 -7.20 -35.69 28.56
CA LEU A 345 -6.80 -34.38 28.01
C LEU A 345 -6.89 -34.28 26.47
N ARG A 346 -7.20 -35.37 25.77
CA ARG A 346 -7.39 -35.38 24.31
C ARG A 346 -8.36 -34.34 23.77
N PRO A 347 -9.45 -33.98 24.48
CA PRO A 347 -10.32 -32.89 24.03
C PRO A 347 -9.58 -31.55 23.77
N LEU A 348 -8.47 -31.27 24.46
CA LEU A 348 -7.66 -30.07 24.19
C LEU A 348 -7.05 -30.05 22.80
N GLU A 349 -6.68 -31.20 22.24
CA GLU A 349 -6.11 -31.32 20.91
C GLU A 349 -7.17 -30.99 19.85
N GLU A 350 -8.37 -31.55 19.96
CA GLU A 350 -9.47 -31.26 19.04
C GLU A 350 -9.88 -29.78 19.10
N LEU A 351 -9.94 -29.20 20.30
CA LEU A 351 -10.19 -27.78 20.51
C LEU A 351 -9.09 -26.92 19.88
N ALA A 352 -7.81 -27.30 20.01
CA ALA A 352 -6.68 -26.54 19.49
C ALA A 352 -6.66 -26.47 17.95
N HIS A 353 -7.13 -27.52 17.28
CA HIS A 353 -7.19 -27.59 15.80
C HIS A 353 -8.43 -26.92 15.22
N ASN A 354 -9.39 -26.48 16.00
CA ASN A 354 -10.57 -25.75 15.51
C ASN A 354 -10.57 -24.33 16.05
N LEU A 355 -10.50 -23.34 15.16
CA LEU A 355 -10.43 -21.92 15.56
C LEU A 355 -11.64 -21.40 16.34
N TRP A 356 -12.71 -22.20 16.55
CA TRP A 356 -13.81 -21.85 17.42
C TRP A 356 -13.35 -21.38 18.81
N TRP A 357 -12.27 -21.94 19.32
CA TRP A 357 -11.71 -21.54 20.61
C TRP A 357 -11.34 -20.05 20.67
N CYS A 358 -10.92 -19.44 19.54
CA CYS A 358 -10.38 -18.07 19.56
C CYS A 358 -11.47 -17.01 19.84
N TRP A 359 -12.74 -17.32 19.59
CA TRP A 359 -13.85 -16.43 19.92
C TRP A 359 -14.77 -16.97 21.02
N ASN A 360 -14.53 -18.19 21.51
CA ASN A 360 -15.19 -18.73 22.70
C ASN A 360 -14.36 -18.43 23.95
N PRO A 361 -14.85 -17.59 24.89
CA PRO A 361 -14.09 -17.24 26.09
C PRO A 361 -13.73 -18.43 26.96
N GLY A 362 -14.67 -19.41 27.15
CA GLY A 362 -14.41 -20.59 27.96
C GLY A 362 -13.29 -21.46 27.43
N ALA A 363 -13.26 -21.67 26.10
CA ALA A 363 -12.19 -22.43 25.47
C ALA A 363 -10.83 -21.71 25.55
N ARG A 364 -10.80 -20.39 25.38
CA ARG A 364 -9.58 -19.60 25.50
C ARG A 364 -9.05 -19.59 26.93
N ASP A 365 -9.95 -19.41 27.89
CA ASP A 365 -9.60 -19.36 29.32
C ASP A 365 -9.01 -20.70 29.80
N LEU A 366 -9.43 -21.86 29.21
CA LEU A 366 -8.82 -23.17 29.51
C LEU A 366 -7.32 -23.21 29.17
N PHE A 367 -6.90 -22.72 27.99
CA PHE A 367 -5.49 -22.70 27.61
C PHE A 367 -4.68 -21.74 28.48
N GLU A 368 -5.24 -20.59 28.83
CA GLU A 368 -4.59 -19.60 29.69
C GLU A 368 -4.43 -20.12 31.13
N GLU A 369 -5.40 -20.90 31.65
CA GLU A 369 -5.39 -21.49 33.02
C GLU A 369 -4.29 -22.55 33.18
N ILE A 370 -3.98 -23.31 32.15
CA ILE A 370 -2.96 -24.37 32.19
C ILE A 370 -1.58 -23.79 32.55
N ASP A 371 -1.13 -22.75 31.87
CA ASP A 371 0.13 -22.04 32.11
C ASP A 371 0.08 -20.66 31.40
N PRO A 372 -0.24 -19.57 32.12
CA PRO A 372 -0.36 -18.24 31.55
C PRO A 372 0.91 -17.70 30.90
N ASP A 373 2.09 -18.02 31.46
CA ASP A 373 3.36 -17.55 30.95
C ASP A 373 3.75 -18.29 29.66
N LEU A 374 3.54 -19.59 29.64
CA LEU A 374 3.78 -20.40 28.43
C LEU A 374 2.77 -20.03 27.34
N TRP A 375 1.51 -19.76 27.70
CA TRP A 375 0.47 -19.30 26.78
C TRP A 375 0.86 -18.00 26.06
N ASN A 376 1.37 -17.04 26.81
CA ASN A 376 1.87 -15.78 26.21
C ASN A 376 3.14 -15.99 25.37
N ARG A 377 4.09 -16.83 25.83
CA ARG A 377 5.32 -17.15 25.07
C ARG A 377 5.07 -17.92 23.78
N SER A 378 4.01 -18.73 23.73
CA SER A 378 3.57 -19.42 22.53
C SER A 378 2.75 -18.53 21.58
N GLU A 379 2.72 -17.20 21.80
CA GLU A 379 1.91 -16.25 21.06
C GLU A 379 0.42 -16.61 21.01
N ARG A 380 -0.05 -17.26 22.08
CA ARG A 380 -1.42 -17.75 22.23
C ARG A 380 -1.82 -18.74 21.12
N ASN A 381 -0.88 -19.46 20.59
CA ASN A 381 -1.09 -20.54 19.63
C ASN A 381 -1.26 -21.86 20.42
N PRO A 382 -2.48 -22.45 20.49
CA PRO A 382 -2.73 -23.61 21.33
C PRO A 382 -1.96 -24.86 20.89
N ILE A 383 -1.67 -25.02 19.59
CA ILE A 383 -0.91 -26.17 19.08
C ILE A 383 0.54 -26.08 19.53
N ALA A 384 1.18 -24.92 19.30
CA ALA A 384 2.53 -24.69 19.78
C ALA A 384 2.60 -24.76 21.33
N PHE A 385 1.58 -24.28 22.00
CA PHE A 385 1.45 -24.33 23.45
C PHE A 385 1.40 -25.76 23.99
N LEU A 386 0.53 -26.60 23.44
CA LEU A 386 0.40 -28.00 23.86
C LEU A 386 1.69 -28.78 23.65
N ASP A 387 2.42 -28.51 22.57
CA ASP A 387 3.72 -29.12 22.32
C ASP A 387 4.80 -28.75 23.35
N LEU A 388 4.73 -27.55 23.89
CA LEU A 388 5.71 -27.06 24.87
C LEU A 388 5.41 -27.49 26.31
N LEU A 389 4.19 -27.98 26.58
CA LEU A 389 3.83 -28.45 27.94
C LEU A 389 4.72 -29.63 28.37
N THR A 390 5.14 -29.64 29.61
CA THR A 390 5.93 -30.74 30.17
C THR A 390 5.04 -31.93 30.51
N ILE A 391 5.60 -33.15 30.47
CA ILE A 391 4.91 -34.38 30.86
C ILE A 391 4.42 -34.31 32.32
N ASN A 392 5.18 -33.65 33.18
CA ASN A 392 4.76 -33.47 34.59
C ASN A 392 3.52 -32.59 34.69
N ARG A 393 3.49 -31.50 33.95
CA ARG A 393 2.31 -30.61 33.90
C ARG A 393 1.06 -31.35 33.39
N LEU A 394 1.22 -32.15 32.33
CA LEU A 394 0.12 -32.96 31.80
C LEU A 394 -0.42 -33.96 32.85
N LYS A 395 0.48 -34.61 33.61
CA LYS A 395 0.08 -35.52 34.72
C LYS A 395 -0.60 -34.79 35.91
N GLU A 396 -0.23 -33.54 36.15
CA GLU A 396 -0.91 -32.71 37.16
C GLU A 396 -2.34 -32.39 36.72
N LEU A 397 -2.50 -31.92 35.47
CA LEU A 397 -3.79 -31.60 34.88
C LEU A 397 -4.73 -32.82 34.83
N GLU A 398 -4.20 -34.01 34.53
CA GLU A 398 -4.98 -35.26 34.50
C GLU A 398 -5.56 -35.65 35.91
N ARG A 399 -5.00 -35.08 36.98
CA ARG A 399 -5.45 -35.30 38.34
C ARG A 399 -6.26 -34.14 38.93
N ASP A 400 -6.30 -33.04 38.21
CA ASP A 400 -7.05 -31.85 38.63
C ASP A 400 -8.53 -31.96 38.19
N GLU A 401 -9.35 -32.48 39.08
CA GLU A 401 -10.77 -32.67 38.82
C GLU A 401 -11.52 -31.36 38.54
N SER A 402 -11.05 -30.20 39.05
CA SER A 402 -11.66 -28.91 38.76
C SER A 402 -11.39 -28.49 37.32
N PHE A 403 -10.12 -28.62 36.88
CA PHE A 403 -9.74 -28.36 35.50
C PHE A 403 -10.47 -29.31 34.53
N LEU A 404 -10.52 -30.60 34.85
CA LEU A 404 -11.20 -31.59 34.03
C LEU A 404 -12.70 -31.33 33.90
N ALA A 405 -13.36 -30.91 34.97
CA ALA A 405 -14.77 -30.52 34.90
C ALA A 405 -14.97 -29.29 33.99
N SER A 406 -14.07 -28.30 34.02
CA SER A 406 -14.09 -27.15 33.16
C SER A 406 -13.86 -27.55 31.68
N LEU A 407 -12.89 -28.45 31.44
CA LEU A 407 -12.59 -28.99 30.12
C LEU A 407 -13.79 -29.74 29.54
N ASP A 408 -14.40 -30.64 30.33
CA ASP A 408 -15.58 -31.42 29.93
C ASP A 408 -16.77 -30.51 29.58
N ALA A 409 -16.99 -29.44 30.34
CA ALA A 409 -18.06 -28.48 30.09
C ALA A 409 -17.85 -27.70 28.76
N VAL A 410 -16.63 -27.21 28.54
CA VAL A 410 -16.27 -26.49 27.30
C VAL A 410 -16.33 -27.43 26.10
N TYR A 411 -15.82 -28.65 26.27
CA TYR A 411 -15.84 -29.64 25.19
C TYR A 411 -17.27 -30.09 24.83
N ALA A 412 -18.14 -30.27 25.82
CA ALA A 412 -19.55 -30.54 25.57
C ALA A 412 -20.24 -29.40 24.82
N GLN A 413 -19.92 -28.14 25.16
CA GLN A 413 -20.42 -26.99 24.42
C GLN A 413 -19.91 -27.00 22.95
N PHE A 414 -18.63 -27.29 22.74
CA PHE A 414 -18.06 -27.40 21.42
C PHE A 414 -18.72 -28.52 20.58
N LYS A 415 -18.90 -29.70 21.17
CA LYS A 415 -19.55 -30.83 20.48
C LYS A 415 -21.02 -30.52 20.15
N SER A 416 -21.74 -29.85 21.06
CA SER A 416 -23.09 -29.36 20.81
C SER A 416 -23.11 -28.40 19.63
N TYR A 417 -22.22 -27.39 19.65
CA TYR A 417 -22.05 -26.44 18.56
C TYR A 417 -21.80 -27.14 17.23
N MET A 418 -20.85 -28.05 17.16
CA MET A 418 -20.50 -28.77 15.93
C MET A 418 -21.58 -29.74 15.44
N SER A 419 -22.46 -30.21 16.31
CA SER A 419 -23.51 -31.19 15.94
C SER A 419 -24.73 -30.60 15.28
N GLU A 420 -24.92 -29.27 15.35
CA GLU A 420 -26.01 -28.59 14.69
C GLU A 420 -25.86 -28.69 13.16
N LYS A 421 -26.96 -29.06 12.51
CA LYS A 421 -26.99 -29.14 11.06
C LYS A 421 -27.54 -27.86 10.45
N PRO A 422 -27.00 -27.42 9.31
CA PRO A 422 -27.55 -26.26 8.60
C PRO A 422 -28.97 -26.55 8.11
N ASP A 423 -29.74 -25.48 7.91
CA ASP A 423 -31.03 -25.57 7.26
C ASP A 423 -30.84 -26.11 5.81
N PRO A 424 -31.47 -27.23 5.46
CA PRO A 424 -31.35 -27.80 4.12
C PRO A 424 -31.82 -26.86 2.99
N ALA A 425 -32.63 -25.85 3.29
CA ALA A 425 -33.09 -24.86 2.34
C ALA A 425 -32.03 -23.76 2.05
N THR A 426 -31.01 -23.65 2.90
CA THR A 426 -29.96 -22.67 2.70
C THR A 426 -29.00 -23.14 1.61
N PRO A 427 -28.70 -22.32 0.57
CA PRO A 427 -27.78 -22.67 -0.49
C PRO A 427 -26.36 -22.87 0.04
N LYS A 428 -25.64 -23.83 -0.56
CA LYS A 428 -24.23 -24.10 -0.24
C LYS A 428 -23.34 -23.05 -0.92
N ILE A 429 -22.52 -22.38 -0.15
CA ILE A 429 -21.68 -21.27 -0.61
C ILE A 429 -20.22 -21.70 -0.63
N ALA A 430 -19.51 -21.42 -1.74
CA ALA A 430 -18.05 -21.45 -1.80
C ALA A 430 -17.50 -20.03 -1.88
N TYR A 431 -16.74 -19.63 -0.87
CA TYR A 431 -16.18 -18.30 -0.71
C TYR A 431 -14.69 -18.30 -1.04
N PHE A 432 -14.28 -17.52 -2.03
CA PHE A 432 -12.89 -17.44 -2.50
C PHE A 432 -12.26 -16.10 -2.13
N SER A 433 -11.16 -16.15 -1.41
CA SER A 433 -10.41 -14.95 -1.03
C SER A 433 -8.90 -15.22 -1.01
N MET A 434 -8.10 -14.23 -1.37
CA MET A 434 -6.65 -14.34 -1.32
C MET A 434 -6.11 -14.28 0.11
N GLU A 435 -6.86 -13.75 1.06
CA GLU A 435 -6.44 -13.57 2.44
C GLU A 435 -7.57 -13.77 3.44
N TYR A 436 -7.21 -14.29 4.64
CA TYR A 436 -8.14 -14.54 5.75
C TYR A 436 -7.51 -14.16 7.09
N GLY A 437 -8.03 -13.11 7.72
CA GLY A 437 -7.62 -12.65 9.05
C GLY A 437 -8.36 -13.37 10.16
N LEU A 438 -7.95 -14.59 10.51
CA LEU A 438 -8.64 -15.45 11.46
C LEU A 438 -8.05 -15.36 12.88
N HIS A 439 -6.76 -15.59 13.01
CA HIS A 439 -6.01 -15.51 14.26
C HIS A 439 -4.55 -15.11 13.99
N ALA A 440 -3.89 -14.48 14.96
CA ALA A 440 -2.51 -14.00 14.84
C ALA A 440 -1.49 -15.11 14.53
N SER A 441 -1.75 -16.35 14.96
CA SER A 441 -0.89 -17.50 14.66
C SER A 441 -0.90 -17.91 13.19
N LEU A 442 -1.91 -17.55 12.42
CA LEU A 442 -2.06 -17.91 11.01
C LEU A 442 -1.86 -16.67 10.13
N LYS A 443 -0.64 -16.45 9.66
CA LYS A 443 -0.22 -15.23 8.94
C LYS A 443 -0.59 -15.32 7.46
N ILE A 444 -1.87 -15.34 7.14
CA ILE A 444 -2.41 -15.41 5.76
C ILE A 444 -3.26 -14.18 5.40
N TYR A 445 -3.02 -13.05 6.02
CA TYR A 445 -3.70 -11.78 5.71
C TYR A 445 -2.77 -10.59 5.91
N SER A 446 -3.12 -9.46 5.30
CA SER A 446 -2.37 -8.21 5.44
C SER A 446 -3.21 -7.07 6.01
N GLY A 447 -4.46 -6.93 5.61
CA GLY A 447 -5.28 -5.77 5.92
C GLY A 447 -6.77 -6.07 6.10
N GLY A 448 -7.59 -5.02 5.91
CA GLY A 448 -9.02 -5.04 6.17
C GLY A 448 -9.81 -6.06 5.36
N LEU A 449 -9.40 -6.33 4.11
CA LEU A 449 -10.01 -7.35 3.26
C LEU A 449 -9.93 -8.74 3.92
N GLY A 450 -8.75 -9.10 4.44
CA GLY A 450 -8.54 -10.37 5.13
C GLY A 450 -9.29 -10.44 6.47
N ILE A 451 -9.33 -9.35 7.24
CA ILE A 451 -10.10 -9.28 8.50
C ILE A 451 -11.59 -9.49 8.22
N LEU A 452 -12.13 -8.84 7.18
CA LEU A 452 -13.53 -9.07 6.79
C LEU A 452 -13.77 -10.53 6.40
N ALA A 453 -12.91 -11.12 5.58
CA ALA A 453 -13.03 -12.52 5.16
C ALA A 453 -12.99 -13.47 6.38
N GLY A 454 -12.09 -13.23 7.34
CA GLY A 454 -12.02 -13.99 8.59
C GLY A 454 -13.27 -13.85 9.45
N ASP A 455 -13.75 -12.63 9.65
CA ASP A 455 -14.99 -12.35 10.41
C ASP A 455 -16.21 -12.98 9.71
N TYR A 456 -16.26 -12.94 8.38
CA TYR A 456 -17.33 -13.53 7.61
C TYR A 456 -17.42 -15.06 7.79
N LEU A 457 -16.26 -15.77 7.78
CA LEU A 457 -16.23 -17.20 8.05
C LEU A 457 -16.68 -17.55 9.48
N LYS A 458 -16.27 -16.76 10.47
CA LYS A 458 -16.68 -16.95 11.86
C LYS A 458 -18.18 -16.73 12.05
N GLU A 459 -18.72 -15.67 11.45
CA GLU A 459 -20.14 -15.38 11.51
C GLU A 459 -20.96 -16.44 10.76
N ALA A 460 -20.50 -16.87 9.56
CA ALA A 460 -21.13 -17.98 8.82
C ALA A 460 -21.15 -19.27 9.65
N SER A 461 -20.06 -19.55 10.38
CA SER A 461 -19.98 -20.67 11.32
C SER A 461 -21.00 -20.54 12.44
N ASP A 462 -21.09 -19.36 13.10
CA ASP A 462 -22.03 -19.14 14.22
C ASP A 462 -23.49 -19.17 13.76
N LYS A 463 -23.77 -18.68 12.54
CA LYS A 463 -25.09 -18.74 11.90
C LYS A 463 -25.42 -20.10 11.26
N ASN A 464 -24.49 -21.04 11.33
CA ASN A 464 -24.64 -22.37 10.70
C ASN A 464 -24.97 -22.33 9.19
N VAL A 465 -24.35 -21.37 8.47
CA VAL A 465 -24.46 -21.25 7.03
C VAL A 465 -23.63 -22.36 6.38
N PRO A 466 -24.16 -23.15 5.43
CA PRO A 466 -23.43 -24.21 4.76
C PRO A 466 -22.39 -23.60 3.80
N MET A 467 -21.26 -23.16 4.34
CA MET A 467 -20.20 -22.46 3.64
C MET A 467 -18.89 -23.22 3.72
N VAL A 468 -18.18 -23.27 2.60
CA VAL A 468 -16.76 -23.62 2.52
C VAL A 468 -15.98 -22.44 1.98
N ALA A 469 -14.70 -22.36 2.32
CA ALA A 469 -13.85 -21.31 1.84
C ALA A 469 -12.60 -21.87 1.17
N VAL A 470 -12.03 -21.08 0.24
CA VAL A 470 -10.81 -21.42 -0.50
C VAL A 470 -9.85 -20.23 -0.44
N GLY A 471 -8.57 -20.51 -0.14
CA GLY A 471 -7.50 -19.52 -0.09
C GLY A 471 -6.14 -20.11 -0.43
N LEU A 472 -5.10 -19.30 -0.21
CA LEU A 472 -3.71 -19.71 -0.40
C LEU A 472 -3.00 -19.79 0.95
N LEU A 473 -2.12 -20.78 1.12
CA LEU A 473 -1.28 -20.92 2.31
C LEU A 473 0.11 -20.35 2.02
N TYR A 474 0.41 -19.24 2.64
CA TYR A 474 1.68 -18.54 2.40
C TYR A 474 2.79 -19.01 3.35
N ARG A 475 3.96 -19.31 2.80
CA ARG A 475 5.13 -19.77 3.57
C ARG A 475 5.66 -18.70 4.53
N TYR A 476 5.70 -17.44 4.05
CA TYR A 476 6.20 -16.30 4.83
C TYR A 476 5.10 -15.31 5.19
N GLY A 477 3.93 -15.43 4.57
CA GLY A 477 2.79 -14.56 4.81
C GLY A 477 3.03 -13.12 4.39
N TYR A 478 2.63 -12.19 5.27
CA TYR A 478 2.89 -10.76 5.15
C TYR A 478 4.00 -10.36 6.13
N PHE A 479 4.70 -9.26 5.88
CA PHE A 479 5.83 -8.86 6.70
C PHE A 479 5.42 -8.48 8.13
N THR A 480 6.34 -8.70 9.06
CA THR A 480 6.25 -8.17 10.43
C THR A 480 7.16 -6.96 10.55
N GLN A 481 6.62 -5.88 11.13
CA GLN A 481 7.39 -4.67 11.38
C GLN A 481 8.23 -4.82 12.64
N LYS A 482 9.51 -4.49 12.53
CA LYS A 482 10.41 -4.31 13.66
C LYS A 482 10.99 -2.90 13.64
N LEU A 483 11.37 -2.39 14.79
CA LEU A 483 12.11 -1.14 14.89
C LEU A 483 13.57 -1.48 15.14
N SER A 484 14.47 -0.90 14.36
CA SER A 484 15.90 -0.97 14.62
C SER A 484 16.27 -0.18 15.88
N ALA A 485 17.48 -0.37 16.39
CA ALA A 485 18.00 0.41 17.51
C ALA A 485 18.05 1.94 17.24
N GLN A 486 18.06 2.33 15.96
CA GLN A 486 18.02 3.72 15.49
C GLN A 486 16.60 4.25 15.25
N GLY A 487 15.57 3.43 15.50
CA GLY A 487 14.16 3.80 15.29
C GLY A 487 13.68 3.67 13.83
N ALA A 488 14.47 3.08 12.95
CA ALA A 488 14.05 2.81 11.58
C ALA A 488 13.12 1.59 11.53
N GLN A 489 12.10 1.65 10.68
CA GLN A 489 11.19 0.55 10.44
C GLN A 489 11.87 -0.50 9.55
N GLU A 490 11.86 -1.74 9.98
CA GLU A 490 12.36 -2.90 9.25
C GLU A 490 11.22 -3.88 8.95
N ALA A 491 11.14 -4.34 7.71
CA ALA A 491 10.23 -5.41 7.32
C ALA A 491 10.94 -6.75 7.44
N THR A 492 10.41 -7.66 8.27
CA THR A 492 10.95 -9.00 8.45
C THR A 492 9.95 -10.05 8.01
N TYR A 493 10.47 -11.14 7.42
CA TYR A 493 9.68 -12.28 6.99
C TYR A 493 10.19 -13.53 7.68
N GLU A 494 9.32 -14.20 8.42
CA GLU A 494 9.64 -15.44 9.11
C GLU A 494 8.84 -16.59 8.50
N ALA A 495 9.51 -17.70 8.18
CA ALA A 495 8.85 -18.86 7.60
C ALA A 495 7.89 -19.49 8.62
N GLN A 496 6.63 -19.61 8.27
CA GLN A 496 5.63 -20.29 9.09
C GLN A 496 5.95 -21.79 9.17
N ASN A 497 5.90 -22.34 10.38
CA ASN A 497 5.98 -23.78 10.57
C ASN A 497 4.57 -24.37 10.52
N PHE A 498 4.19 -24.92 9.39
CA PHE A 498 2.83 -25.41 9.16
C PHE A 498 2.40 -26.51 10.13
N SER A 499 3.34 -27.31 10.69
CA SER A 499 3.01 -28.29 11.71
C SER A 499 2.65 -27.70 13.08
N LYS A 500 2.84 -26.37 13.26
CA LYS A 500 2.47 -25.63 14.48
C LYS A 500 1.27 -24.71 14.25
N LEU A 501 0.59 -24.83 13.14
CA LEU A 501 -0.58 -24.03 12.80
C LEU A 501 -1.86 -24.87 12.93
N PRO A 502 -3.02 -24.22 13.15
CA PRO A 502 -4.31 -24.91 13.23
C PRO A 502 -4.80 -25.33 11.82
N ILE A 503 -3.97 -26.08 11.12
CA ILE A 503 -4.25 -26.63 9.79
C ILE A 503 -3.86 -28.10 9.74
N GLU A 504 -4.58 -28.85 8.93
CA GLU A 504 -4.37 -30.29 8.73
C GLU A 504 -4.15 -30.59 7.25
N PRO A 505 -3.26 -31.56 6.90
CA PRO A 505 -3.20 -32.07 5.54
C PRO A 505 -4.51 -32.75 5.13
N VAL A 506 -5.09 -32.36 4.01
CA VAL A 506 -6.21 -33.12 3.43
C VAL A 506 -5.67 -34.38 2.76
N ARG A 507 -6.26 -35.54 3.09
CA ARG A 507 -5.86 -36.84 2.56
C ARG A 507 -6.90 -37.39 1.60
N ASP A 508 -6.44 -38.09 0.55
CA ASP A 508 -7.29 -38.86 -0.32
C ASP A 508 -7.73 -40.19 0.35
N ALA A 509 -8.58 -40.97 -0.33
CA ALA A 509 -9.09 -42.22 0.19
C ALA A 509 -7.99 -43.30 0.44
N VAL A 510 -6.79 -43.11 -0.12
CA VAL A 510 -5.65 -44.04 0.01
C VAL A 510 -4.66 -43.54 1.06
N GLY A 511 -4.91 -42.34 1.63
CA GLY A 511 -4.05 -41.74 2.65
C GLY A 511 -2.93 -40.82 2.10
N ASN A 512 -2.84 -40.64 0.78
CA ASN A 512 -1.92 -39.71 0.17
C ASN A 512 -2.42 -38.26 0.37
N TRP A 513 -1.52 -37.30 0.27
CA TRP A 513 -1.88 -35.91 0.31
C TRP A 513 -2.75 -35.51 -0.89
N ALA A 514 -3.93 -34.95 -0.66
CA ALA A 514 -4.77 -34.45 -1.73
C ALA A 514 -4.09 -33.25 -2.41
N THR A 515 -4.01 -33.28 -3.73
CA THR A 515 -3.35 -32.26 -4.54
C THR A 515 -4.22 -31.84 -5.70
N VAL A 516 -3.96 -30.63 -6.19
CA VAL A 516 -4.51 -30.14 -7.45
C VAL A 516 -3.37 -29.75 -8.40
N THR A 517 -3.63 -29.85 -9.69
CA THR A 517 -2.66 -29.52 -10.73
C THR A 517 -3.19 -28.45 -11.67
N ILE A 518 -2.30 -27.52 -12.04
CA ILE A 518 -2.56 -26.44 -12.99
C ILE A 518 -1.49 -26.49 -14.08
N PRO A 519 -1.88 -26.52 -15.37
CA PRO A 519 -0.92 -26.40 -16.44
C PRO A 519 -0.30 -25.00 -16.45
N LEU A 520 1.03 -24.94 -16.47
CA LEU A 520 1.81 -23.74 -16.73
C LEU A 520 2.57 -23.93 -18.05
N PRO A 521 3.13 -22.87 -18.65
CA PRO A 521 3.91 -22.98 -19.87
C PRO A 521 5.02 -24.03 -19.76
N GLY A 522 4.90 -25.13 -20.52
CA GLY A 522 5.86 -26.24 -20.56
C GLY A 522 5.98 -27.12 -19.30
N ARG A 523 5.14 -26.91 -18.28
CA ARG A 523 5.19 -27.65 -17.00
C ARG A 523 3.85 -27.66 -16.27
N THR A 524 3.81 -28.35 -15.15
CA THR A 524 2.61 -28.42 -14.28
C THR A 524 2.95 -27.93 -12.89
N LEU A 525 2.13 -27.02 -12.36
CA LEU A 525 2.15 -26.63 -10.96
C LEU A 525 1.25 -27.58 -10.17
N THR A 526 1.79 -28.16 -9.11
CA THR A 526 1.05 -29.01 -8.16
C THR A 526 0.90 -28.29 -6.83
N ALA A 527 -0.31 -28.16 -6.31
CA ALA A 527 -0.55 -27.60 -4.99
C ALA A 527 -1.17 -28.64 -4.05
N ARG A 528 -0.65 -28.72 -2.83
CA ARG A 528 -1.22 -29.52 -1.75
C ARG A 528 -2.42 -28.79 -1.16
N ILE A 529 -3.36 -29.55 -0.62
CA ILE A 529 -4.55 -29.01 0.04
C ILE A 529 -4.40 -29.18 1.54
N TRP A 530 -4.53 -28.07 2.26
CA TRP A 530 -4.62 -28.01 3.71
C TRP A 530 -6.04 -27.62 4.13
N LEU A 531 -6.47 -28.09 5.29
CA LEU A 531 -7.73 -27.75 5.92
C LEU A 531 -7.51 -26.94 7.18
N CYS A 532 -8.14 -25.78 7.28
CA CYS A 532 -8.28 -24.97 8.50
C CYS A 532 -9.76 -24.99 8.94
N ARG A 533 -10.02 -25.44 10.14
CA ARG A 533 -11.39 -25.49 10.69
C ARG A 533 -11.73 -24.21 11.40
N VAL A 534 -12.71 -23.48 10.89
CA VAL A 534 -13.21 -22.23 11.47
C VAL A 534 -14.61 -22.50 12.06
N GLY A 535 -14.65 -23.15 13.22
CA GLY A 535 -15.89 -23.73 13.74
C GLY A 535 -16.45 -24.76 12.80
N ARG A 536 -17.66 -24.53 12.28
CA ARG A 536 -18.36 -25.40 11.32
C ARG A 536 -17.95 -25.13 9.86
N THR A 537 -17.25 -24.02 9.58
CA THR A 537 -16.83 -23.63 8.25
C THR A 537 -15.43 -24.16 7.95
N ASP A 538 -15.30 -24.92 6.87
CA ASP A 538 -14.03 -25.45 6.40
C ASP A 538 -13.35 -24.46 5.43
N LEU A 539 -12.08 -24.12 5.70
CA LEU A 539 -11.24 -23.31 4.82
C LEU A 539 -10.16 -24.21 4.21
N TYR A 540 -10.22 -24.39 2.90
CA TYR A 540 -9.22 -25.12 2.13
C TYR A 540 -8.14 -24.17 1.61
N LEU A 541 -6.89 -24.45 1.98
CA LEU A 541 -5.73 -23.62 1.66
C LEU A 541 -4.82 -24.37 0.69
N LEU A 542 -4.49 -23.71 -0.43
CA LEU A 542 -3.63 -24.27 -1.47
C LEU A 542 -2.18 -23.85 -1.23
N ASP A 543 -1.27 -24.83 -1.27
CA ASP A 543 0.15 -24.68 -0.99
C ASP A 543 0.99 -25.23 -2.16
N ALA A 544 1.65 -24.33 -2.89
CA ALA A 544 2.54 -24.68 -3.99
C ALA A 544 3.99 -24.93 -3.54
N ASP A 545 4.36 -24.65 -2.28
CA ASP A 545 5.70 -24.95 -1.74
C ASP A 545 5.86 -26.46 -1.49
N TYR A 546 5.89 -27.20 -2.60
CA TYR A 546 5.93 -28.65 -2.65
C TYR A 546 7.09 -29.13 -3.52
N GLU A 547 7.77 -30.19 -3.08
CA GLU A 547 9.00 -30.69 -3.70
C GLU A 547 8.83 -31.19 -5.14
N ALA A 548 7.60 -31.51 -5.55
CA ALA A 548 7.29 -31.88 -6.93
C ALA A 548 7.36 -30.71 -7.91
N ASN A 549 7.32 -29.47 -7.40
CA ASN A 549 7.41 -28.27 -8.22
C ASN A 549 8.85 -27.81 -8.41
N LEU A 550 9.10 -27.07 -9.49
CA LEU A 550 10.33 -26.31 -9.65
C LEU A 550 10.42 -25.25 -8.56
N GLU A 551 11.63 -24.88 -8.17
CA GLU A 551 11.85 -23.93 -7.07
C GLU A 551 11.17 -22.57 -7.35
N GLU A 552 11.17 -22.09 -8.59
CA GLU A 552 10.49 -20.87 -9.01
C GLU A 552 8.98 -20.93 -8.80
N ASP A 553 8.36 -22.12 -9.03
CA ASP A 553 6.92 -22.30 -8.90
C ASP A 553 6.50 -22.53 -7.44
N ARG A 554 7.41 -23.04 -6.59
CA ARG A 554 7.20 -23.12 -5.14
C ARG A 554 7.01 -21.74 -4.52
N ARG A 555 7.62 -20.70 -5.12
CA ARG A 555 7.51 -19.30 -4.66
C ARG A 555 6.15 -18.69 -4.85
N VAL A 556 5.27 -19.29 -5.65
CA VAL A 556 3.90 -18.79 -5.90
C VAL A 556 3.15 -18.58 -4.59
N THR A 557 3.33 -19.46 -3.60
CA THR A 557 2.71 -19.33 -2.27
C THR A 557 3.70 -18.93 -1.16
N HIS A 558 4.79 -18.21 -1.49
CA HIS A 558 5.70 -17.72 -0.47
C HIS A 558 5.17 -16.48 0.25
N TYR A 559 4.78 -15.44 -0.48
CA TYR A 559 4.42 -14.14 0.07
C TYR A 559 3.02 -13.72 -0.38
N LEU A 560 2.25 -13.19 0.55
CA LEU A 560 1.00 -12.51 0.24
C LEU A 560 1.31 -11.18 -0.44
N TYR A 561 0.77 -10.96 -1.64
CA TYR A 561 1.05 -9.79 -2.49
C TYR A 561 2.53 -9.59 -2.86
N GLY A 562 3.34 -10.63 -2.75
CA GLY A 562 4.75 -10.57 -3.06
C GLY A 562 5.08 -11.02 -4.49
N GLY A 563 6.28 -10.63 -4.97
CA GLY A 563 6.76 -10.95 -6.30
C GLY A 563 6.32 -9.93 -7.35
N ASP A 564 6.56 -10.28 -8.61
CA ASP A 564 6.18 -9.48 -9.78
C ASP A 564 4.73 -9.77 -10.25
N TRP A 565 4.32 -9.10 -11.31
CA TRP A 565 3.01 -9.28 -11.92
C TRP A 565 2.77 -10.71 -12.44
N GLU A 566 3.81 -11.41 -12.85
CA GLU A 566 3.71 -12.80 -13.30
C GLU A 566 3.42 -13.74 -12.11
N ASN A 567 4.10 -13.56 -10.98
CA ASN A 567 3.80 -14.30 -9.76
C ASN A 567 2.38 -14.00 -9.27
N ARG A 568 1.95 -12.74 -9.39
CA ARG A 568 0.58 -12.32 -9.06
C ARG A 568 -0.45 -13.08 -9.90
N LEU A 569 -0.26 -13.14 -11.22
CA LEU A 569 -1.12 -13.90 -12.12
C LEU A 569 -1.17 -15.39 -11.74
N LYS A 570 0.00 -15.99 -11.42
CA LYS A 570 0.06 -17.40 -10.97
C LYS A 570 -0.73 -17.64 -9.68
N GLN A 571 -0.66 -16.69 -8.72
CA GLN A 571 -1.47 -16.77 -7.49
C GLN A 571 -2.97 -16.74 -7.78
N GLU A 572 -3.42 -15.87 -8.67
CA GLU A 572 -4.82 -15.74 -9.03
C GLU A 572 -5.34 -16.93 -9.84
N ILE A 573 -4.51 -17.49 -10.72
CA ILE A 573 -4.79 -18.74 -11.41
C ILE A 573 -4.91 -19.90 -10.40
N LEU A 574 -3.98 -19.99 -9.46
CA LEU A 574 -4.02 -21.03 -8.42
C LEU A 574 -5.26 -20.88 -7.54
N LEU A 575 -5.59 -19.67 -7.11
CA LEU A 575 -6.76 -19.41 -6.27
C LEU A 575 -8.07 -19.74 -7.01
N GLY A 576 -8.28 -19.16 -8.18
CA GLY A 576 -9.53 -19.30 -8.92
C GLY A 576 -9.68 -20.69 -9.55
N ILE A 577 -8.78 -21.06 -10.46
CA ILE A 577 -8.82 -22.32 -11.18
C ILE A 577 -8.50 -23.49 -10.25
N GLY A 578 -7.38 -23.39 -9.52
CA GLY A 578 -6.96 -24.42 -8.57
C GLY A 578 -7.96 -24.66 -7.47
N GLY A 579 -8.56 -23.58 -6.95
CA GLY A 579 -9.59 -23.68 -5.91
C GLY A 579 -10.84 -24.40 -6.35
N VAL A 580 -11.35 -24.14 -7.57
CA VAL A 580 -12.49 -24.89 -8.11
C VAL A 580 -12.14 -26.37 -8.31
N ARG A 581 -10.94 -26.67 -8.81
CA ARG A 581 -10.44 -28.06 -8.95
C ARG A 581 -10.29 -28.75 -7.60
N ALA A 582 -9.86 -28.03 -6.56
CA ALA A 582 -9.76 -28.57 -5.21
C ALA A 582 -11.13 -28.99 -4.68
N LEU A 583 -12.13 -28.12 -4.74
CA LEU A 583 -13.49 -28.46 -4.30
C LEU A 583 -14.06 -29.65 -5.08
N GLN A 584 -13.78 -29.73 -6.39
CA GLN A 584 -14.22 -30.86 -7.21
C GLN A 584 -13.52 -32.19 -6.84
N SER A 585 -12.21 -32.14 -6.59
CA SER A 585 -11.44 -33.32 -6.19
C SER A 585 -11.88 -33.88 -4.83
N LEU A 586 -12.35 -32.98 -3.97
CA LEU A 586 -12.91 -33.31 -2.66
C LEU A 586 -14.41 -33.62 -2.69
N HIS A 587 -15.05 -33.63 -3.87
CA HIS A 587 -16.48 -33.85 -4.06
C HIS A 587 -17.39 -32.86 -3.29
N ILE A 588 -16.91 -31.62 -3.09
CA ILE A 588 -17.65 -30.59 -2.41
C ILE A 588 -18.54 -29.86 -3.43
N ALA A 589 -19.84 -30.01 -3.28
CA ALA A 589 -20.81 -29.32 -4.11
C ALA A 589 -21.10 -27.92 -3.58
N GLN A 590 -21.34 -26.99 -4.50
CA GLN A 590 -21.71 -25.60 -4.21
C GLN A 590 -22.85 -25.15 -5.10
N ASP A 591 -23.75 -24.34 -4.55
CA ASP A 591 -24.83 -23.70 -5.29
C ASP A 591 -24.41 -22.29 -5.72
N ILE A 592 -23.73 -21.55 -4.84
CA ILE A 592 -23.25 -20.18 -5.04
C ILE A 592 -21.73 -20.13 -4.91
N SER A 593 -21.08 -19.39 -5.81
CA SER A 593 -19.67 -19.02 -5.69
C SER A 593 -19.55 -17.52 -5.40
N HIS A 594 -18.88 -17.19 -4.31
CA HIS A 594 -18.63 -15.82 -3.90
C HIS A 594 -17.18 -15.43 -4.16
N CYS A 595 -16.96 -14.51 -5.09
CA CYS A 595 -15.67 -13.96 -5.44
C CYS A 595 -15.40 -12.72 -4.56
N ASN A 596 -14.48 -12.86 -3.61
CA ASN A 596 -14.06 -11.75 -2.75
C ASN A 596 -12.86 -11.03 -3.38
N GLU A 597 -13.10 -9.88 -3.99
CA GLU A 597 -12.22 -9.11 -4.86
C GLU A 597 -11.91 -9.82 -6.19
N GLY A 598 -11.37 -9.09 -7.16
CA GLY A 598 -11.02 -9.58 -8.49
C GLY A 598 -10.04 -10.76 -8.51
N HIS A 599 -9.24 -10.90 -7.47
CA HIS A 599 -8.18 -11.91 -7.33
C HIS A 599 -8.64 -13.36 -7.56
N ALA A 600 -9.90 -13.66 -7.34
CA ALA A 600 -10.46 -15.00 -7.51
C ALA A 600 -11.30 -15.16 -8.80
N ALA A 601 -11.38 -14.15 -9.67
CA ALA A 601 -12.30 -14.11 -10.79
C ALA A 601 -12.16 -15.30 -11.77
N PHE A 602 -10.97 -15.90 -11.88
CA PHE A 602 -10.77 -17.11 -12.69
C PHE A 602 -11.60 -18.32 -12.25
N LEU A 603 -12.17 -18.30 -11.03
CA LEU A 603 -13.12 -19.35 -10.60
C LEU A 603 -14.29 -19.49 -11.57
N GLY A 604 -14.79 -18.37 -12.12
CA GLY A 604 -15.88 -18.37 -13.08
C GLY A 604 -15.49 -19.04 -14.39
N LEU A 605 -14.29 -18.79 -14.91
CA LEU A 605 -13.80 -19.46 -16.13
C LEU A 605 -13.70 -20.98 -15.96
N GLU A 606 -13.14 -21.47 -14.85
CA GLU A 606 -13.05 -22.93 -14.61
C GLU A 606 -14.42 -23.56 -14.40
N ARG A 607 -15.38 -22.84 -13.80
CA ARG A 607 -16.77 -23.32 -13.70
C ARG A 607 -17.43 -23.42 -15.07
N ILE A 608 -17.27 -22.41 -15.94
CA ILE A 608 -17.76 -22.45 -17.33
C ILE A 608 -17.14 -23.64 -18.06
N ARG A 609 -15.79 -23.77 -18.00
CA ARG A 609 -15.07 -24.87 -18.60
C ARG A 609 -15.64 -26.23 -18.19
N ASN A 610 -15.93 -26.43 -16.92
CA ASN A 610 -16.50 -27.67 -16.42
C ASN A 610 -17.89 -27.96 -16.98
N LEU A 611 -18.72 -26.94 -17.15
CA LEU A 611 -20.05 -27.09 -17.76
C LEU A 611 -19.95 -27.40 -19.25
N VAL A 612 -19.07 -26.73 -19.98
CA VAL A 612 -18.82 -26.96 -21.41
C VAL A 612 -18.31 -28.39 -21.62
N LEU A 613 -17.24 -28.79 -20.93
CA LEU A 613 -16.60 -30.08 -21.16
C LEU A 613 -17.40 -31.28 -20.61
N ARG A 614 -18.01 -31.17 -19.44
CA ARG A 614 -18.68 -32.27 -18.76
C ARG A 614 -20.14 -32.38 -19.11
N ARG A 615 -20.85 -31.25 -19.31
CA ARG A 615 -22.28 -31.23 -19.64
C ARG A 615 -22.57 -30.89 -21.09
N ARG A 616 -21.53 -30.67 -21.91
CA ARG A 616 -21.60 -30.33 -23.34
C ARG A 616 -22.49 -29.10 -23.64
N LEU A 617 -22.51 -28.13 -22.71
CA LEU A 617 -23.19 -26.86 -22.92
C LEU A 617 -22.36 -25.98 -23.85
N THR A 618 -23.02 -25.07 -24.55
CA THR A 618 -22.34 -24.00 -25.25
C THR A 618 -21.75 -23.02 -24.23
N PHE A 619 -20.78 -22.23 -24.64
CA PHE A 619 -20.20 -21.17 -23.77
C PHE A 619 -21.28 -20.23 -23.21
N SER A 620 -22.21 -19.79 -24.04
CA SER A 620 -23.28 -18.85 -23.63
C SER A 620 -24.21 -19.46 -22.58
N GLU A 621 -24.62 -20.74 -22.74
CA GLU A 621 -25.44 -21.44 -21.74
C GLU A 621 -24.68 -21.60 -20.42
N ALA A 622 -23.40 -22.01 -20.50
CA ALA A 622 -22.54 -22.18 -19.33
C ALA A 622 -22.26 -20.84 -18.62
N LEU A 623 -22.07 -19.75 -19.37
CA LEU A 623 -21.89 -18.41 -18.85
C LEU A 623 -23.10 -17.96 -18.03
N GLU A 624 -24.32 -18.12 -18.55
CA GLU A 624 -25.54 -17.70 -17.82
C GLU A 624 -25.75 -18.51 -16.53
N ILE A 625 -25.46 -19.82 -16.54
CA ILE A 625 -25.52 -20.65 -15.33
C ILE A 625 -24.49 -20.17 -14.29
N VAL A 626 -23.27 -19.86 -14.72
CA VAL A 626 -22.22 -19.39 -13.82
C VAL A 626 -22.55 -18.01 -13.28
N ARG A 627 -23.00 -17.08 -14.13
CA ARG A 627 -23.41 -15.73 -13.72
C ARG A 627 -24.51 -15.76 -12.67
N SER A 628 -25.59 -16.49 -12.93
CA SER A 628 -26.76 -16.57 -12.05
C SER A 628 -26.45 -17.18 -10.67
N SER A 629 -25.30 -17.84 -10.53
CA SER A 629 -24.82 -18.47 -9.30
C SER A 629 -23.49 -17.90 -8.80
N SER A 630 -23.16 -16.68 -9.21
CA SER A 630 -21.94 -15.98 -8.79
C SER A 630 -22.23 -14.61 -8.19
N LEU A 631 -21.55 -14.30 -7.09
CA LEU A 631 -21.52 -13.01 -6.42
C LEU A 631 -20.10 -12.46 -6.44
N PHE A 632 -19.93 -11.19 -6.80
CA PHE A 632 -18.66 -10.48 -6.73
C PHE A 632 -18.74 -9.33 -5.71
N THR A 633 -17.85 -9.35 -4.72
CA THR A 633 -17.68 -8.23 -3.78
C THR A 633 -16.37 -7.54 -4.06
N THR A 634 -16.41 -6.25 -4.42
CA THR A 634 -15.23 -5.41 -4.59
C THR A 634 -14.93 -4.60 -3.34
N HIS A 635 -13.64 -4.42 -3.06
CA HIS A 635 -13.12 -3.66 -1.91
C HIS A 635 -12.31 -2.44 -2.33
N THR A 636 -11.85 -2.40 -3.57
CA THR A 636 -10.88 -1.42 -4.06
C THR A 636 -11.58 -0.14 -4.51
N PRO A 637 -11.33 1.01 -3.85
CA PRO A 637 -12.02 2.26 -4.15
C PRO A 637 -11.35 3.11 -5.23
N VAL A 638 -10.26 2.62 -5.84
CA VAL A 638 -9.47 3.36 -6.83
C VAL A 638 -9.15 2.50 -8.06
N PRO A 639 -9.26 3.03 -9.28
CA PRO A 639 -9.01 2.25 -10.50
C PRO A 639 -7.64 1.57 -10.56
N ALA A 640 -6.60 2.25 -10.10
CA ALA A 640 -5.22 1.74 -10.12
C ALA A 640 -4.96 0.55 -9.18
N GLY A 641 -5.87 0.26 -8.26
CA GLY A 641 -5.76 -0.86 -7.33
C GLY A 641 -6.38 -2.17 -7.84
N HIS A 642 -7.04 -2.16 -9.00
CA HIS A 642 -7.59 -3.35 -9.63
C HIS A 642 -6.52 -4.07 -10.45
N ASP A 643 -6.34 -5.36 -10.21
CA ASP A 643 -5.36 -6.16 -10.96
C ASP A 643 -5.72 -6.24 -12.43
N ALA A 644 -4.76 -5.93 -13.28
CA ALA A 644 -4.91 -5.97 -14.73
C ALA A 644 -3.61 -6.42 -15.41
N PHE A 645 -3.70 -7.42 -16.27
CA PHE A 645 -2.57 -8.09 -16.89
C PHE A 645 -2.49 -7.79 -18.39
N PRO A 646 -1.28 -7.61 -18.96
CA PRO A 646 -1.10 -7.52 -20.39
C PRO A 646 -1.62 -8.75 -21.12
N GLU A 647 -2.20 -8.58 -22.32
CA GLU A 647 -2.71 -9.69 -23.14
C GLU A 647 -1.65 -10.77 -23.37
N ALA A 648 -0.39 -10.37 -23.62
CA ALA A 648 0.69 -11.33 -23.84
C ALA A 648 0.88 -12.28 -22.64
N MET A 649 0.76 -11.76 -21.41
CA MET A 649 0.88 -12.56 -20.20
C MET A 649 -0.32 -13.51 -20.03
N ILE A 650 -1.53 -13.04 -20.28
CA ILE A 650 -2.74 -13.90 -20.28
C ILE A 650 -2.61 -14.99 -21.35
N ARG A 651 -2.13 -14.65 -22.54
CA ARG A 651 -1.92 -15.62 -23.64
C ARG A 651 -0.88 -16.67 -23.26
N GLN A 652 0.18 -16.28 -22.57
CA GLN A 652 1.23 -17.19 -22.12
C GLN A 652 0.68 -18.30 -21.21
N TYR A 653 -0.22 -17.96 -20.28
CA TYR A 653 -0.72 -18.90 -19.26
C TYR A 653 -2.06 -19.56 -19.60
N LEU A 654 -2.93 -18.90 -20.34
CA LEU A 654 -4.30 -19.31 -20.56
C LEU A 654 -4.67 -19.50 -22.05
N SER A 655 -3.67 -19.64 -22.95
CA SER A 655 -3.92 -19.80 -24.39
C SER A 655 -4.76 -21.03 -24.75
N HIS A 656 -4.80 -22.04 -23.89
CA HIS A 656 -5.60 -23.26 -24.08
C HIS A 656 -7.07 -23.10 -23.67
N TYR A 657 -7.40 -22.11 -22.84
CA TYR A 657 -8.76 -21.91 -22.34
C TYR A 657 -9.82 -21.61 -23.42
N PRO A 658 -9.56 -20.75 -24.42
CA PRO A 658 -10.56 -20.47 -25.46
C PRO A 658 -11.07 -21.73 -26.16
N GLU A 659 -10.17 -22.65 -26.53
CA GLU A 659 -10.56 -23.93 -27.15
C GLU A 659 -11.41 -24.78 -26.20
N GLU A 660 -11.04 -24.90 -24.96
CA GLU A 660 -11.77 -25.66 -23.93
C GLU A 660 -13.12 -25.03 -23.57
N LEU A 661 -13.28 -23.73 -23.78
CA LEU A 661 -14.55 -23.01 -23.63
C LEU A 661 -15.39 -22.99 -24.91
N GLY A 662 -14.84 -23.40 -26.05
CA GLY A 662 -15.50 -23.35 -27.34
C GLY A 662 -15.67 -21.94 -27.93
N ILE A 663 -14.76 -21.02 -27.62
CA ILE A 663 -14.78 -19.63 -28.08
C ILE A 663 -13.44 -19.22 -28.73
N GLY A 664 -13.45 -18.10 -29.47
CA GLY A 664 -12.24 -17.52 -30.04
C GLY A 664 -11.43 -16.71 -29.02
N TRP A 665 -10.12 -16.51 -29.33
CA TRP A 665 -9.25 -15.71 -28.46
C TRP A 665 -9.78 -14.28 -28.23
N ALA A 666 -10.31 -13.62 -29.25
CA ALA A 666 -10.85 -12.26 -29.14
C ALA A 666 -12.02 -12.19 -28.13
N GLN A 667 -12.90 -13.18 -28.14
CA GLN A 667 -14.00 -13.27 -27.20
C GLN A 667 -13.48 -13.56 -25.78
N PHE A 668 -12.49 -14.42 -25.63
CA PHE A 668 -11.88 -14.75 -24.35
C PHE A 668 -11.22 -13.51 -23.70
N ILE A 669 -10.35 -12.81 -24.45
CA ILE A 669 -9.67 -11.64 -23.91
C ILE A 669 -10.65 -10.49 -23.63
N GLY A 670 -11.73 -10.39 -24.40
CA GLY A 670 -12.80 -9.44 -24.19
C GLY A 670 -13.55 -9.58 -22.87
N LEU A 671 -13.52 -10.78 -22.25
CA LEU A 671 -14.14 -10.99 -20.93
C LEU A 671 -13.50 -10.13 -19.81
N GLY A 672 -12.25 -9.75 -19.97
CA GLY A 672 -11.52 -8.90 -19.01
C GLY A 672 -11.34 -7.45 -19.47
N ARG A 673 -12.02 -7.01 -20.53
CA ARG A 673 -11.91 -5.65 -21.08
C ARG A 673 -13.23 -4.91 -21.06
N VAL A 674 -13.18 -3.62 -20.76
CA VAL A 674 -14.34 -2.72 -20.88
C VAL A 674 -14.67 -2.51 -22.37
N ASN A 675 -13.63 -2.29 -23.18
CA ASN A 675 -13.75 -2.27 -24.65
C ASN A 675 -13.07 -3.52 -25.23
N PRO A 676 -13.82 -4.59 -25.55
CA PRO A 676 -13.27 -5.84 -26.08
C PRO A 676 -12.41 -5.68 -27.34
N GLU A 677 -12.63 -4.62 -28.12
CA GLU A 677 -11.94 -4.35 -29.39
C GLU A 677 -10.65 -3.54 -29.23
N ASP A 678 -10.39 -2.96 -28.04
CA ASP A 678 -9.15 -2.22 -27.81
C ASP A 678 -7.98 -3.16 -27.52
N PRO A 679 -7.00 -3.30 -28.43
CA PRO A 679 -5.86 -4.18 -28.23
C PRO A 679 -4.89 -3.69 -27.13
N ASN A 680 -4.95 -2.43 -26.74
CA ASN A 680 -4.09 -1.83 -25.72
C ASN A 680 -4.67 -1.98 -24.31
N GLU A 681 -5.97 -2.25 -24.20
CA GLU A 681 -6.58 -2.46 -22.90
C GLU A 681 -6.11 -3.76 -22.26
N LYS A 682 -5.65 -3.66 -21.01
CA LYS A 682 -5.22 -4.81 -20.21
C LYS A 682 -6.43 -5.66 -19.82
N PHE A 683 -6.18 -6.92 -19.58
CA PHE A 683 -7.17 -7.84 -19.02
C PHE A 683 -7.35 -7.57 -17.52
N SER A 684 -8.44 -6.97 -17.14
CA SER A 684 -8.79 -6.61 -15.75
C SER A 684 -9.54 -7.74 -15.06
N MET A 685 -9.07 -8.14 -13.88
CA MET A 685 -9.70 -9.18 -13.08
C MET A 685 -11.06 -8.73 -12.52
N SER A 686 -11.23 -7.46 -12.20
CA SER A 686 -12.51 -6.94 -11.74
C SER A 686 -13.54 -6.86 -12.86
N VAL A 687 -13.11 -6.55 -14.08
CA VAL A 687 -13.97 -6.62 -15.27
C VAL A 687 -14.41 -8.06 -15.52
N LEU A 688 -13.48 -9.01 -15.45
CA LEU A 688 -13.80 -10.44 -15.55
C LEU A 688 -14.81 -10.87 -14.48
N ALA A 689 -14.57 -10.48 -13.23
CA ALA A 689 -15.48 -10.80 -12.11
C ALA A 689 -16.90 -10.25 -12.34
N CYS A 690 -17.02 -9.00 -12.82
CA CYS A 690 -18.30 -8.40 -13.18
C CYS A 690 -19.00 -9.16 -14.32
N ASN A 691 -18.27 -9.52 -15.36
CA ASN A 691 -18.83 -10.24 -16.51
C ASN A 691 -19.28 -11.66 -16.15
N LEU A 692 -18.69 -12.27 -15.13
CA LEU A 692 -18.99 -13.64 -14.68
C LEU A 692 -19.89 -13.73 -13.44
N SER A 693 -20.37 -12.58 -12.93
CA SER A 693 -21.27 -12.51 -11.77
C SER A 693 -22.53 -11.74 -12.10
N GLN A 694 -23.66 -12.21 -11.61
CA GLN A 694 -24.91 -11.50 -11.72
C GLN A 694 -25.02 -10.38 -10.70
N GLU A 695 -24.60 -10.66 -9.47
CA GLU A 695 -24.64 -9.74 -8.36
C GLU A 695 -23.24 -9.18 -8.11
N VAL A 696 -23.14 -7.85 -8.03
CA VAL A 696 -21.92 -7.12 -7.71
C VAL A 696 -22.21 -6.16 -6.57
N ASN A 697 -21.38 -6.14 -5.54
CA ASN A 697 -21.54 -5.20 -4.43
C ASN A 697 -20.23 -4.59 -3.95
N GLY A 698 -20.31 -3.32 -3.56
CA GLY A 698 -19.32 -2.68 -2.73
C GLY A 698 -19.54 -2.96 -1.24
N VAL A 699 -18.59 -2.57 -0.39
CA VAL A 699 -18.57 -2.90 1.05
C VAL A 699 -19.13 -1.79 1.95
N SER A 700 -19.70 -0.77 1.38
CA SER A 700 -20.50 0.29 2.04
C SER A 700 -21.30 1.04 0.99
N TRP A 701 -22.29 1.83 1.43
CA TRP A 701 -23.06 2.68 0.52
C TRP A 701 -22.16 3.58 -0.35
N LEU A 702 -21.22 4.30 0.28
CA LEU A 702 -20.31 5.18 -0.45
C LEU A 702 -19.43 4.40 -1.43
N HIS A 703 -18.93 3.24 -1.00
CA HIS A 703 -18.11 2.39 -1.87
C HIS A 703 -18.92 1.84 -3.05
N GLY A 704 -20.19 1.48 -2.86
CA GLY A 704 -21.08 1.10 -3.95
C GLY A 704 -21.21 2.21 -4.98
N GLU A 705 -21.37 3.46 -4.53
CA GLU A 705 -21.44 4.63 -5.43
C GLU A 705 -20.12 4.87 -6.20
N VAL A 706 -18.99 4.75 -5.53
CA VAL A 706 -17.66 4.84 -6.17
C VAL A 706 -17.43 3.69 -7.16
N SER A 707 -17.85 2.47 -6.80
CA SER A 707 -17.74 1.30 -7.68
C SER A 707 -18.56 1.47 -8.97
N LYS A 708 -19.71 2.12 -8.89
CA LYS A 708 -20.51 2.48 -10.08
C LYS A 708 -19.77 3.47 -10.99
N GLU A 709 -18.95 4.36 -10.45
CA GLU A 709 -18.11 5.28 -11.25
C GLU A 709 -16.96 4.55 -11.91
N ILE A 710 -16.33 3.63 -11.20
CA ILE A 710 -15.17 2.87 -11.71
C ILE A 710 -15.59 1.86 -12.78
N LEU A 711 -16.65 1.10 -12.52
CA LEU A 711 -17.04 -0.06 -13.32
C LEU A 711 -18.23 0.23 -14.27
N GLY A 712 -18.82 1.42 -14.19
CA GLY A 712 -20.04 1.76 -14.94
C GLY A 712 -19.90 1.69 -16.45
N ASN A 713 -18.70 1.89 -16.98
CA ASN A 713 -18.38 1.77 -18.41
C ASN A 713 -18.60 0.36 -18.97
N LEU A 714 -18.74 -0.66 -18.11
CA LEU A 714 -19.10 -2.03 -18.52
C LEU A 714 -20.54 -2.13 -19.05
N TRP A 715 -21.40 -1.20 -18.67
CA TRP A 715 -22.80 -1.17 -19.09
C TRP A 715 -23.12 0.14 -19.82
N PRO A 716 -22.62 0.29 -21.08
CA PRO A 716 -22.84 1.52 -21.85
C PRO A 716 -24.35 1.76 -22.08
N GLY A 717 -24.80 2.98 -21.85
CA GLY A 717 -26.19 3.38 -22.02
C GLY A 717 -27.07 3.25 -20.77
N TYR A 718 -26.56 2.68 -19.69
CA TYR A 718 -27.28 2.65 -18.40
C TYR A 718 -27.00 3.93 -17.60
N PHE A 719 -28.01 4.44 -16.94
CA PHE A 719 -27.81 5.49 -15.93
C PHE A 719 -27.18 4.90 -14.67
N LYS A 720 -26.46 5.73 -13.91
CA LYS A 720 -25.73 5.30 -12.69
C LYS A 720 -26.59 4.53 -11.69
N ASN A 721 -27.86 4.90 -11.56
CA ASN A 721 -28.81 4.25 -10.66
C ASN A 721 -29.38 2.92 -11.19
N GLU A 722 -29.18 2.61 -12.47
CA GLU A 722 -29.60 1.36 -13.11
C GLU A 722 -28.50 0.30 -13.13
N LEU A 723 -27.26 0.68 -12.78
CA LEU A 723 -26.15 -0.25 -12.76
C LEU A 723 -26.35 -1.35 -11.73
N HIS A 724 -26.05 -2.59 -12.11
CA HIS A 724 -26.14 -3.77 -11.25
C HIS A 724 -25.02 -3.84 -10.21
N ILE A 725 -24.74 -2.74 -9.53
CA ILE A 725 -23.77 -2.63 -8.45
C ILE A 725 -24.49 -2.12 -7.21
N GLY A 726 -24.67 -3.02 -6.26
CA GLY A 726 -25.23 -2.71 -4.97
C GLY A 726 -24.16 -2.43 -3.90
N TYR A 727 -24.57 -2.50 -2.66
CA TYR A 727 -23.65 -2.48 -1.53
C TYR A 727 -24.18 -3.32 -0.39
N VAL A 728 -23.23 -3.92 0.35
CA VAL A 728 -23.49 -4.55 1.64
C VAL A 728 -22.46 -3.97 2.61
N THR A 729 -22.95 -3.26 3.63
CA THR A 729 -22.03 -2.64 4.60
C THR A 729 -21.27 -3.71 5.38
N ASN A 730 -19.94 -3.59 5.44
CA ASN A 730 -19.11 -4.50 6.21
C ASN A 730 -19.56 -4.57 7.66
N GLY A 731 -19.68 -5.80 8.16
CA GLY A 731 -19.87 -6.08 9.56
C GLY A 731 -18.58 -6.53 10.23
N VAL A 732 -18.68 -6.83 11.52
CA VAL A 732 -17.61 -7.45 12.30
C VAL A 732 -18.17 -8.65 13.04
N HIS A 733 -17.34 -9.68 13.25
CA HIS A 733 -17.72 -10.80 14.10
C HIS A 733 -17.66 -10.35 15.56
N PHE A 734 -18.80 -9.98 16.11
CA PHE A 734 -18.91 -9.37 17.42
C PHE A 734 -18.23 -10.16 18.55
N PRO A 735 -18.35 -11.52 18.63
CA PRO A 735 -17.66 -12.30 19.64
C PRO A 735 -16.11 -12.23 19.59
N THR A 736 -15.53 -12.00 18.41
CA THR A 736 -14.08 -11.82 18.26
C THR A 736 -13.60 -10.47 18.82
N TRP A 737 -14.32 -9.39 18.53
CA TRP A 737 -13.84 -8.03 18.79
C TRP A 737 -14.30 -7.44 20.12
N THR A 738 -15.34 -8.03 20.75
CA THR A 738 -15.84 -7.54 22.02
C THR A 738 -15.20 -8.25 23.19
N ALA A 739 -14.55 -7.49 24.06
CA ALA A 739 -13.93 -8.01 25.26
C ALA A 739 -14.95 -8.78 26.13
N THR A 740 -14.54 -9.92 26.70
CA THR A 740 -15.39 -10.80 27.52
C THR A 740 -16.10 -10.05 28.67
N ARG A 741 -15.42 -9.07 29.28
CA ARG A 741 -16.00 -8.24 30.36
C ARG A 741 -17.16 -7.39 29.86
N LEU A 742 -17.04 -6.78 28.70
CA LEU A 742 -18.14 -6.02 28.09
C LEU A 742 -19.27 -6.94 27.63
N ARG A 743 -18.97 -8.12 27.11
CA ARG A 743 -20.01 -9.13 26.78
C ARG A 743 -20.81 -9.54 28.01
N ARG A 744 -20.13 -9.79 29.14
CA ARG A 744 -20.79 -10.10 30.43
C ARG A 744 -21.61 -8.92 30.96
N LEU A 745 -21.14 -7.69 30.75
CA LEU A 745 -21.89 -6.48 31.10
C LEU A 745 -23.16 -6.38 30.26
N TYR A 746 -23.05 -6.48 28.95
CA TYR A 746 -24.19 -6.44 28.03
C TYR A 746 -25.21 -7.53 28.30
N ALA A 747 -24.77 -8.77 28.57
CA ALA A 747 -25.67 -9.88 28.89
C ALA A 747 -26.58 -9.63 30.09
N ARG A 748 -26.24 -8.70 31.00
CA ARG A 748 -27.11 -8.32 32.15
C ARG A 748 -28.26 -7.40 31.71
N TYR A 749 -28.06 -6.60 30.66
CA TYR A 749 -29.03 -5.59 30.22
C TYR A 749 -29.80 -6.02 28.97
N PHE A 750 -29.34 -7.06 28.31
CA PHE A 750 -29.95 -7.64 27.10
C PHE A 750 -30.35 -9.10 27.37
N PRO A 751 -31.42 -9.36 28.17
CA PRO A 751 -31.70 -10.69 28.73
C PRO A 751 -32.11 -11.74 27.68
N GLU A 752 -32.53 -11.36 26.48
CA GLU A 752 -32.95 -12.29 25.43
C GLU A 752 -31.81 -12.80 24.53
N GLY A 753 -30.59 -12.84 25.10
CA GLY A 753 -29.44 -13.46 24.44
C GLY A 753 -28.54 -12.52 23.74
N PHE A 754 -27.76 -11.74 24.50
CA PHE A 754 -26.59 -11.06 23.97
C PHE A 754 -25.52 -12.13 23.64
N GLY A 755 -25.59 -12.69 22.45
CA GLY A 755 -24.70 -13.76 22.00
C GLY A 755 -25.30 -14.63 20.90
N GLY A 756 -26.57 -14.43 20.58
CA GLY A 756 -27.24 -15.10 19.44
C GLY A 756 -27.82 -14.04 18.50
N HIS A 757 -27.87 -14.10 17.51
CA HIS A 757 -28.47 -14.19 16.19
C HIS A 757 -29.25 -12.98 15.65
N GLU A 758 -29.77 -11.96 16.36
CA GLU A 758 -30.48 -10.85 15.73
C GLU A 758 -30.42 -9.57 16.58
N TYR A 759 -29.39 -8.76 16.35
CA TYR A 759 -29.40 -7.41 16.93
C TYR A 759 -30.06 -6.44 15.99
N ARG A 760 -31.34 -6.14 16.23
CA ARG A 760 -32.00 -5.00 15.62
C ARG A 760 -31.40 -3.70 16.19
N ILE A 761 -31.17 -2.70 15.35
CA ILE A 761 -30.68 -1.37 15.79
C ILE A 761 -31.50 -0.85 16.98
N SER A 762 -32.80 -1.16 17.03
CA SER A 762 -33.68 -0.80 18.14
C SER A 762 -33.30 -1.44 19.47
N GLU A 763 -32.70 -2.63 19.47
CA GLU A 763 -32.31 -3.35 20.68
C GLU A 763 -31.01 -2.78 21.25
N TRP A 764 -30.10 -2.30 20.40
CA TRP A 764 -28.89 -1.62 20.83
C TRP A 764 -29.16 -0.34 21.64
N LYS A 765 -30.35 0.25 21.57
CA LYS A 765 -30.73 1.37 22.43
C LYS A 765 -30.69 1.02 23.92
N LYS A 766 -30.81 -0.26 24.28
CA LYS A 766 -30.66 -0.74 25.66
C LYS A 766 -29.25 -0.48 26.25
N VAL A 767 -28.25 -0.19 25.43
CA VAL A 767 -26.92 0.22 25.88
C VAL A 767 -26.99 1.51 26.71
N TYR A 768 -27.97 2.38 26.44
CA TYR A 768 -28.19 3.61 27.19
C TYR A 768 -28.82 3.38 28.57
N ASP A 769 -29.32 2.17 28.84
CA ASP A 769 -29.85 1.78 30.15
C ASP A 769 -28.75 1.30 31.10
N ILE A 770 -27.52 1.11 30.60
CA ILE A 770 -26.36 0.72 31.39
C ILE A 770 -25.89 1.93 32.19
N PRO A 771 -25.79 1.84 33.56
CA PRO A 771 -25.23 2.91 34.35
C PRO A 771 -23.80 3.27 33.90
N ASP A 772 -23.50 4.58 33.79
CA ASP A 772 -22.19 5.08 33.37
C ASP A 772 -21.06 4.54 34.25
N GLU A 773 -21.29 4.35 35.53
CA GLU A 773 -20.31 3.81 36.49
C GLU A 773 -19.96 2.35 36.19
N ASP A 774 -20.94 1.53 35.79
CA ASP A 774 -20.70 0.13 35.42
C ASP A 774 -19.89 0.05 34.13
N LEU A 775 -20.26 0.85 33.13
CA LEU A 775 -19.53 0.93 31.84
C LEU A 775 -18.12 1.45 32.05
N TRP A 776 -17.97 2.51 32.85
CA TRP A 776 -16.67 3.12 33.11
C TRP A 776 -15.74 2.18 33.91
N ARG A 777 -16.25 1.46 34.90
CA ARG A 777 -15.50 0.45 35.68
C ARG A 777 -14.90 -0.61 34.74
N GLU A 778 -15.71 -1.19 33.85
CA GLU A 778 -15.22 -2.18 32.90
C GLU A 778 -14.19 -1.59 31.91
N ARG A 779 -14.40 -0.36 31.48
CA ARG A 779 -13.45 0.39 30.62
C ARG A 779 -12.11 0.63 31.31
N LEU A 780 -12.11 0.99 32.58
CA LEU A 780 -10.86 1.20 33.33
C LEU A 780 -10.03 -0.10 33.43
N VAL A 781 -10.67 -1.23 33.74
CA VAL A 781 -9.96 -2.52 33.76
C VAL A 781 -9.38 -2.89 32.39
N LEU A 782 -10.12 -2.64 31.30
CA LEU A 782 -9.62 -2.87 29.95
C LEU A 782 -8.47 -1.93 29.58
N LYS A 783 -8.52 -0.67 30.01
CA LYS A 783 -7.42 0.29 29.84
C LYS A 783 -6.17 -0.13 30.62
N GLU A 784 -6.32 -0.58 31.85
CA GLU A 784 -5.21 -1.10 32.65
C GLU A 784 -4.55 -2.29 31.96
N LYS A 785 -5.35 -3.23 31.42
CA LYS A 785 -4.83 -4.37 30.66
C LYS A 785 -4.11 -3.96 29.36
N LEU A 786 -4.52 -2.86 28.72
CA LEU A 786 -3.87 -2.34 27.51
C LEU A 786 -2.51 -1.68 27.83
N VAL A 787 -2.39 -1.04 28.98
CA VAL A 787 -1.17 -0.33 29.39
C VAL A 787 -0.07 -1.28 29.90
N ARG A 788 -0.47 -2.42 30.52
CA ARG A 788 0.44 -3.48 30.92
C ARG A 788 0.99 -4.26 29.73
#